data_f13b1bf53ed076a6112bedc9a7d011f0
#
_entry.id   f13b1bf53ed076a6112bedc9a7d011f0
#
_cell.length_a   1.000
_cell.length_b   1.000
_cell.length_c   1.000
_cell.angle_alpha   90.00
_cell.angle_beta   90.00
_cell.angle_gamma   90.00
#
_symmetry.space_group_name_H-M   'P 1'
#
loop_
_entity.id
_entity.type
_entity.pdbx_description
1 polymer ?
#
loop_
_entity_poly.entity_id
_entity_poly.type
_entity_poly.pdbx_seq_one_letter_code
_entity_poly.pdbx_strand_id
1 'polypeptide(L)'
;RLKVGPRGWNVGMDVRKSDVAVQIRDLPGPVHLAGGTVDFDSHRVTLDRVALSMPAGKVLVRTLQYVFKDGSAAGGASFDLDVAQSLELARRALPEENRSALADIETAAGRVEGSAKFAFGRGDWKLGVDVSKSDATLGVRQLPGPLRIAGLSVEATPAAVTIHRTAVSLLDASAVASVTLDDFKAGPRARGSIAEGTIGEKFLAWVWQLAPLPDRFEPATPIRIAAPRISWSRGGAVEVQASVQFDAGAAVTVDLGWVPGALDIRRATFKDGRSDAELALRVTDGLLEGRHAGSLFGTSIAAALKRAKPPTGFVGGDLRFTIDRLNPRRTSASGHLKGEALDLAALIGYPLKIERIDLATDDAGLHVREATVSWAEQRMTLRGDLKRTESGPVIDAQLDSPGINLDALAPPKPKTAAEPPPKPAAGGKGVASRLWPLPVTGRIALRADSVQRGRYRVAPVAATLALEERRAHLDLEQAQLCGISLPLTLEATPQGLSVSARIAAQKQQLEQAAQCLSGERVVITGTYDLKADISTQGRLAELRKNLKGTVHADVRDGKVMKFALLGNILSMTNVTSLMKEGGPRLDDQGFPYRTLTIAGQFEDGRFNVEEGSFLSDAVGLAASGWISVTDYSSRLTVLVAPFSRIDQLVRKVPIVGYIVGGTFTSVPVGVSGDIRDPLVVPLGPAAVTSQILGIFERTLKLPAKLVAPLEGKETTP
;
A
#
# COMPACT_ATOMS: atom_id res chain seq x y z
N ARG A 1 57.74 -29.28 60.52
CA ARG A 1 57.85 -28.99 62.01
C ARG A 1 56.73 -29.72 62.72
N LEU A 2 57.04 -30.66 63.63
CA LEU A 2 56.05 -31.33 64.47
C LEU A 2 56.05 -30.65 65.87
N LYS A 3 54.86 -30.26 66.33
CA LYS A 3 54.67 -29.79 67.75
C LYS A 3 53.55 -30.67 68.34
N VAL A 4 53.87 -31.32 69.48
CA VAL A 4 52.96 -32.10 70.29
C VAL A 4 52.80 -31.45 71.65
N GLY A 5 51.58 -31.14 72.07
CA GLY A 5 51.27 -30.47 73.31
C GLY A 5 50.03 -31.08 74.01
N PRO A 6 49.69 -30.68 75.24
CA PRO A 6 48.57 -31.25 76.00
C PRO A 6 47.19 -31.06 75.38
N ARG A 7 47.06 -30.17 74.36
CA ARG A 7 45.80 -29.86 73.64
C ARG A 7 45.75 -30.38 72.22
N GLY A 8 46.70 -31.27 71.81
CA GLY A 8 46.71 -31.81 70.44
C GLY A 8 48.11 -31.73 69.82
N TRP A 9 48.17 -32.12 68.54
CA TRP A 9 49.37 -32.10 67.69
C TRP A 9 49.21 -31.13 66.53
N ASN A 10 50.33 -30.53 66.08
CA ASN A 10 50.42 -29.73 64.92
C ASN A 10 51.62 -30.12 64.08
N VAL A 11 51.43 -30.37 62.79
CA VAL A 11 52.46 -30.68 61.81
C VAL A 11 52.50 -29.56 60.79
N GLY A 12 53.55 -28.75 60.82
CA GLY A 12 53.77 -27.76 59.77
C GLY A 12 54.75 -28.24 58.70
N MET A 13 54.32 -28.23 57.45
CA MET A 13 55.16 -28.58 56.31
C MET A 13 55.42 -27.32 55.49
N ASP A 14 56.68 -27.02 55.23
CA ASP A 14 57.08 -25.91 54.34
C ASP A 14 57.43 -26.50 52.97
N VAL A 15 56.58 -26.21 51.97
CA VAL A 15 56.69 -26.73 50.59
C VAL A 15 57.29 -25.68 49.64
N ARG A 16 57.86 -24.58 50.12
CA ARG A 16 58.40 -23.47 49.27
C ARG A 16 59.55 -23.88 48.38
N LYS A 17 60.20 -24.99 48.62
CA LYS A 17 61.31 -25.53 47.80
C LYS A 17 60.95 -26.89 47.16
N SER A 18 59.72 -27.26 47.18
CA SER A 18 59.22 -28.56 46.62
C SER A 18 58.29 -28.34 45.45
N ASP A 19 58.39 -29.19 44.47
CA ASP A 19 57.41 -29.36 43.38
C ASP A 19 56.84 -30.78 43.52
N VAL A 20 55.56 -30.85 43.85
CA VAL A 20 54.88 -32.12 44.09
C VAL A 20 53.81 -32.29 43.06
N ALA A 21 53.95 -33.27 42.15
CA ALA A 21 52.93 -33.62 41.20
C ALA A 21 51.86 -34.53 41.82
N VAL A 22 50.63 -34.13 41.83
CA VAL A 22 49.49 -34.91 42.33
C VAL A 22 48.56 -35.22 41.15
N GLN A 23 48.36 -36.53 40.91
CA GLN A 23 47.33 -36.95 39.93
C GLN A 23 45.98 -36.99 40.62
N ILE A 24 45.07 -36.18 40.20
CA ILE A 24 43.69 -36.18 40.68
C ILE A 24 42.83 -36.92 39.61
N ARG A 25 41.96 -37.82 40.05
CA ARG A 25 41.23 -38.80 39.22
C ARG A 25 40.48 -38.18 38.03
N ASP A 26 39.90 -37.03 38.20
CA ASP A 26 39.03 -36.37 37.18
C ASP A 26 39.71 -35.20 36.46
N LEU A 27 40.99 -34.97 36.71
CA LEU A 27 41.76 -33.91 36.03
C LEU A 27 42.54 -34.42 34.84
N PRO A 28 42.63 -33.67 33.73
CA PRO A 28 43.29 -34.08 32.47
C PRO A 28 44.81 -34.21 32.54
N GLY A 29 45.39 -33.89 33.70
CA GLY A 29 46.84 -33.94 33.92
C GLY A 29 47.21 -33.74 35.41
N PRO A 30 48.48 -33.92 35.75
CA PRO A 30 48.94 -33.70 37.13
C PRO A 30 48.79 -32.24 37.56
N VAL A 31 48.43 -32.04 38.81
CA VAL A 31 48.50 -30.73 39.47
C VAL A 31 49.83 -30.63 40.18
N HIS A 32 50.62 -29.66 39.77
CA HIS A 32 51.89 -29.35 40.44
C HIS A 32 51.67 -28.36 41.56
N LEU A 33 52.07 -28.74 42.79
CA LEU A 33 52.04 -27.91 43.95
C LEU A 33 53.47 -27.37 44.20
N ALA A 34 53.58 -26.07 44.20
CA ALA A 34 54.86 -25.39 44.44
C ALA A 34 54.72 -24.26 45.48
N GLY A 35 55.62 -24.22 46.42
CA GLY A 35 55.66 -23.14 47.42
C GLY A 35 54.52 -23.18 48.46
N GLY A 36 54.67 -22.43 49.52
CA GLY A 36 53.68 -22.23 50.56
C GLY A 36 53.90 -23.09 51.82
N THR A 37 52.93 -23.06 52.73
CA THR A 37 52.95 -23.85 53.97
C THR A 37 51.63 -24.61 54.11
N VAL A 38 51.74 -25.83 54.61
CA VAL A 38 50.63 -26.67 55.02
C VAL A 38 50.72 -26.98 56.48
N ASP A 39 49.74 -26.53 57.24
CA ASP A 39 49.65 -26.80 58.67
C ASP A 39 48.49 -27.71 58.98
N PHE A 40 48.80 -28.82 59.68
CA PHE A 40 47.81 -29.82 60.12
C PHE A 40 47.73 -29.79 61.64
N ASP A 41 46.57 -29.72 62.21
CA ASP A 41 46.33 -30.00 63.60
C ASP A 41 45.15 -30.98 63.78
N SER A 42 44.83 -31.37 65.01
CA SER A 42 43.79 -32.34 65.32
C SER A 42 42.38 -31.88 64.91
N HIS A 43 42.21 -30.61 64.54
CA HIS A 43 40.90 -30.00 64.24
C HIS A 43 40.79 -29.51 62.84
N ARG A 44 41.89 -29.10 62.13
CA ARG A 44 41.87 -28.45 60.85
C ARG A 44 43.17 -28.65 60.05
N VAL A 45 43.05 -28.41 58.77
CA VAL A 45 44.15 -28.21 57.80
C VAL A 45 44.13 -26.76 57.35
N THR A 46 45.30 -26.13 57.34
CA THR A 46 45.43 -24.77 56.81
C THR A 46 46.53 -24.77 55.73
N LEU A 47 46.20 -24.25 54.54
CA LEU A 47 47.11 -23.97 53.44
C LEU A 47 47.32 -22.47 53.39
N ASP A 48 48.58 -22.00 53.25
CA ASP A 48 48.91 -20.58 53.06
C ASP A 48 49.90 -20.42 51.93
N ARG A 49 49.54 -19.61 50.94
CA ARG A 49 50.34 -19.24 49.76
C ARG A 49 50.84 -20.43 48.95
N VAL A 50 50.02 -21.44 48.72
CA VAL A 50 50.31 -22.62 47.91
C VAL A 50 50.00 -22.34 46.44
N ALA A 51 51.03 -22.42 45.57
CA ALA A 51 50.86 -22.29 44.15
C ALA A 51 50.50 -23.64 43.51
N LEU A 52 49.46 -23.66 42.75
CA LEU A 52 49.01 -24.80 41.94
C LEU A 52 49.20 -24.46 40.45
N SER A 53 49.84 -25.37 39.73
CA SER A 53 49.95 -25.27 38.27
C SER A 53 49.30 -26.48 37.62
N MET A 54 48.42 -26.25 36.68
CA MET A 54 47.65 -27.27 35.96
C MET A 54 47.56 -26.93 34.47
N PRO A 55 47.17 -27.85 33.58
CA PRO A 55 47.00 -27.52 32.16
C PRO A 55 46.16 -26.28 31.91
N ALA A 56 45.10 -26.07 32.67
CA ALA A 56 44.21 -24.91 32.56
C ALA A 56 44.83 -23.59 33.02
N GLY A 57 45.99 -23.59 33.70
CA GLY A 57 46.68 -22.40 34.14
C GLY A 57 47.23 -22.49 35.55
N LYS A 58 47.35 -21.33 36.24
CA LYS A 58 47.95 -21.21 37.58
C LYS A 58 46.93 -20.70 38.58
N VAL A 59 46.92 -21.29 39.76
CA VAL A 59 46.11 -20.88 40.90
C VAL A 59 47.02 -20.71 42.12
N LEU A 60 46.98 -19.55 42.72
CA LEU A 60 47.68 -19.29 44.00
C LEU A 60 46.64 -19.29 45.13
N VAL A 61 46.58 -20.35 45.88
CA VAL A 61 45.79 -20.44 47.11
C VAL A 61 46.43 -19.51 48.15
N ARG A 62 45.76 -18.40 48.43
CA ARG A 62 46.24 -17.44 49.42
C ARG A 62 46.10 -17.97 50.86
N THR A 63 44.88 -18.48 51.12
CA THR A 63 44.54 -19.17 52.35
C THR A 63 43.46 -20.21 52.08
N LEU A 64 43.57 -21.38 52.67
CA LEU A 64 42.51 -22.39 52.73
C LEU A 64 42.50 -23.01 54.11
N GLN A 65 41.41 -23.04 54.79
CA GLN A 65 41.18 -23.69 56.04
C GLN A 65 40.09 -24.74 55.88
N TYR A 66 40.38 -25.99 56.28
CA TYR A 66 39.41 -27.08 56.33
C TYR A 66 39.26 -27.57 57.77
N VAL A 67 38.05 -27.62 58.33
CA VAL A 67 37.75 -28.00 59.71
C VAL A 67 37.15 -29.38 59.71
N PHE A 68 37.79 -30.34 60.39
CA PHE A 68 37.40 -31.74 60.40
C PHE A 68 36.05 -32.03 61.10
N LYS A 69 35.71 -31.25 62.12
CA LYS A 69 34.54 -31.48 62.99
C LYS A 69 33.23 -31.33 62.25
N ASP A 70 33.13 -30.36 61.39
CA ASP A 70 31.91 -30.03 60.67
C ASP A 70 32.06 -30.19 59.17
N GLY A 71 33.23 -30.52 58.64
CA GLY A 71 33.55 -30.67 57.25
C GLY A 71 33.52 -29.37 56.50
N SER A 72 33.68 -28.22 57.19
CA SER A 72 33.65 -26.92 56.57
C SER A 72 35.02 -26.55 55.95
N ALA A 73 35.00 -25.82 54.85
CA ALA A 73 36.16 -25.30 54.19
C ALA A 73 35.93 -23.82 53.82
N ALA A 74 36.91 -22.97 54.09
CA ALA A 74 36.88 -21.57 53.67
C ALA A 74 38.26 -21.13 53.18
N GLY A 75 38.28 -20.30 52.16
CA GLY A 75 39.56 -19.83 51.62
C GLY A 75 39.43 -18.81 50.50
N GLY A 76 40.61 -18.42 50.01
CA GLY A 76 40.71 -17.52 48.86
C GLY A 76 41.89 -17.87 47.99
N ALA A 77 41.73 -17.69 46.71
CA ALA A 77 42.75 -17.94 45.70
C ALA A 77 42.80 -16.80 44.69
N SER A 78 43.94 -16.62 44.05
CA SER A 78 44.05 -15.87 42.80
C SER A 78 44.39 -16.82 41.67
N PHE A 79 43.95 -16.55 40.49
CA PHE A 79 44.09 -17.44 39.33
C PHE A 79 44.46 -16.68 38.07
N ASP A 80 45.11 -17.40 37.14
CA ASP A 80 45.37 -17.03 35.76
C ASP A 80 45.14 -18.28 34.93
N LEU A 81 43.99 -18.32 34.23
CA LEU A 81 43.45 -19.52 33.59
C LEU A 81 43.18 -19.32 32.11
N ASP A 82 43.43 -20.36 31.32
CA ASP A 82 42.97 -20.50 29.94
C ASP A 82 41.49 -20.90 29.93
N VAL A 83 40.66 -20.17 29.17
CA VAL A 83 39.20 -20.36 29.19
C VAL A 83 38.79 -21.67 28.51
N ALA A 84 39.47 -22.07 27.41
CA ALA A 84 39.16 -23.31 26.72
C ALA A 84 39.43 -24.54 27.59
N GLN A 85 40.61 -24.58 28.20
CA GLN A 85 40.99 -25.67 29.09
C GLN A 85 40.18 -25.67 30.39
N SER A 86 39.80 -24.51 30.89
CA SER A 86 38.89 -24.39 32.04
C SER A 86 37.49 -24.90 31.75
N LEU A 87 36.98 -24.68 30.54
CA LEU A 87 35.69 -25.23 30.09
C LEU A 87 35.72 -26.76 30.00
N GLU A 88 36.80 -27.33 29.43
CA GLU A 88 37.01 -28.78 29.39
C GLU A 88 37.08 -29.39 30.77
N LEU A 89 37.78 -28.72 31.70
CA LEU A 89 37.83 -29.12 33.09
C LEU A 89 36.45 -29.09 33.75
N ALA A 90 35.68 -28.03 33.54
CA ALA A 90 34.33 -27.89 34.07
C ALA A 90 33.39 -28.97 33.53
N ARG A 91 33.46 -29.31 32.23
CA ARG A 91 32.65 -30.40 31.62
C ARG A 91 32.92 -31.76 32.25
N ARG A 92 34.17 -32.04 32.67
CA ARG A 92 34.55 -33.29 33.31
C ARG A 92 34.21 -33.31 34.79
N ALA A 93 34.39 -32.18 35.48
CA ALA A 93 34.19 -32.11 36.92
C ALA A 93 32.73 -31.97 37.36
N LEU A 94 31.86 -31.45 36.46
CA LEU A 94 30.45 -31.28 36.76
C LEU A 94 29.70 -32.62 36.79
N PRO A 95 28.78 -32.83 37.75
CA PRO A 95 27.84 -33.94 37.75
C PRO A 95 27.05 -34.01 36.41
N GLU A 96 26.68 -35.21 35.98
CA GLU A 96 26.04 -35.47 34.67
C GLU A 96 24.76 -34.66 34.49
N GLU A 97 23.99 -34.49 35.53
CA GLU A 97 22.77 -33.68 35.60
C GLU A 97 23.01 -32.18 35.26
N ASN A 98 24.21 -31.66 35.51
CA ASN A 98 24.56 -30.25 35.28
C ASN A 98 25.34 -30.03 33.98
N ARG A 99 25.80 -31.08 33.29
CA ARG A 99 26.58 -30.95 32.02
C ARG A 99 25.77 -30.35 30.88
N SER A 100 24.46 -30.55 30.91
CA SER A 100 23.55 -29.96 29.92
C SER A 100 23.61 -28.42 29.88
N ALA A 101 23.94 -27.75 30.98
CA ALA A 101 24.12 -26.30 31.06
C ALA A 101 25.29 -25.78 30.21
N LEU A 102 26.32 -26.63 29.97
CA LEU A 102 27.48 -26.27 29.16
C LEU A 102 27.40 -26.83 27.74
N ALA A 103 26.35 -27.56 27.39
CA ALA A 103 26.20 -28.21 26.09
C ALA A 103 26.09 -27.26 24.91
N ASP A 104 25.55 -26.06 25.13
CA ASP A 104 25.36 -25.03 24.08
C ASP A 104 26.61 -24.17 23.86
N ILE A 105 27.66 -24.28 24.71
CA ILE A 105 28.93 -23.61 24.49
C ILE A 105 29.77 -24.51 23.58
N GLU A 106 29.95 -24.15 22.34
CA GLU A 106 30.69 -24.95 21.35
C GLU A 106 32.21 -24.68 21.40
N THR A 107 32.57 -23.43 21.54
CA THR A 107 33.97 -22.99 21.59
C THR A 107 34.22 -22.03 22.73
N ALA A 108 35.43 -22.03 23.27
CA ALA A 108 35.88 -21.06 24.24
C ALA A 108 37.33 -20.71 23.95
N ALA A 109 37.74 -19.48 24.15
CA ALA A 109 39.11 -19.00 23.94
C ALA A 109 39.40 -17.80 24.85
N GLY A 110 40.70 -17.50 25.03
CA GLY A 110 41.17 -16.36 25.83
C GLY A 110 41.67 -16.75 27.18
N ARG A 111 42.05 -15.75 27.98
CA ARG A 111 42.58 -15.90 29.36
C ARG A 111 41.78 -15.06 30.33
N VAL A 112 41.74 -15.54 31.58
CA VAL A 112 41.08 -14.86 32.68
C VAL A 112 42.02 -14.80 33.90
N GLU A 113 42.25 -13.60 34.43
CA GLU A 113 42.99 -13.38 35.65
C GLU A 113 42.02 -12.83 36.72
N GLY A 114 42.11 -13.36 37.93
CA GLY A 114 41.20 -12.92 38.99
C GLY A 114 41.47 -13.52 40.34
N SER A 115 40.47 -13.40 41.23
CA SER A 115 40.47 -13.98 42.55
C SER A 115 39.17 -14.73 42.83
N ALA A 116 39.24 -15.76 43.65
CA ALA A 116 38.10 -16.50 44.14
C ALA A 116 38.10 -16.54 45.66
N LYS A 117 36.93 -16.42 46.27
CA LYS A 117 36.68 -16.67 47.69
C LYS A 117 35.63 -17.76 47.81
N PHE A 118 35.85 -18.73 48.66
CA PHE A 118 34.88 -19.80 48.82
C PHE A 118 34.71 -20.17 50.30
N ALA A 119 33.52 -20.58 50.65
CA ALA A 119 33.17 -21.15 51.93
C ALA A 119 32.20 -22.30 51.69
N PHE A 120 32.51 -23.49 52.22
CA PHE A 120 31.68 -24.68 52.12
C PHE A 120 31.38 -25.17 53.54
N GLY A 121 30.13 -25.56 53.81
CA GLY A 121 29.68 -26.12 55.06
C GLY A 121 28.68 -27.23 54.82
N ARG A 122 28.11 -27.83 55.89
CA ARG A 122 27.09 -28.90 55.77
C ARG A 122 25.79 -28.34 55.15
N GLY A 123 25.63 -28.55 53.83
CA GLY A 123 24.40 -28.18 53.11
C GLY A 123 24.36 -26.71 52.64
N ASP A 124 25.38 -25.93 52.93
CA ASP A 124 25.51 -24.55 52.48
C ASP A 124 26.91 -24.28 51.90
N TRP A 125 26.98 -23.49 50.84
CA TRP A 125 28.23 -23.03 50.25
C TRP A 125 28.11 -21.65 49.63
N LYS A 126 29.22 -20.90 49.64
CA LYS A 126 29.31 -19.63 48.95
C LYS A 126 30.61 -19.58 48.15
N LEU A 127 30.49 -19.19 46.88
CA LEU A 127 31.62 -18.95 45.99
C LEU A 127 31.52 -17.53 45.42
N GLY A 128 32.54 -16.73 45.60
CA GLY A 128 32.71 -15.43 44.97
C GLY A 128 33.91 -15.51 44.03
N VAL A 129 33.72 -15.14 42.77
CA VAL A 129 34.79 -15.07 41.77
C VAL A 129 34.80 -13.66 41.20
N ASP A 130 35.98 -13.05 41.18
CA ASP A 130 36.19 -11.71 40.64
C ASP A 130 37.31 -11.77 39.60
N VAL A 131 36.94 -11.58 38.34
CA VAL A 131 37.84 -11.59 37.17
C VAL A 131 38.24 -10.15 36.90
N SER A 132 39.47 -9.81 37.21
CA SER A 132 40.04 -8.45 37.04
C SER A 132 40.47 -8.15 35.62
N LYS A 133 40.89 -9.19 34.84
CA LYS A 133 41.24 -9.11 33.45
C LYS A 133 40.64 -10.29 32.69
N SER A 134 40.04 -10.03 31.54
CA SER A 134 39.45 -11.04 30.69
C SER A 134 39.48 -10.62 29.23
N ASP A 135 39.91 -11.53 28.37
CA ASP A 135 39.75 -11.50 26.93
C ASP A 135 38.93 -12.70 26.43
N ALA A 136 38.09 -13.27 27.33
CA ALA A 136 37.31 -14.46 27.08
C ALA A 136 36.31 -14.28 25.93
N THR A 137 36.28 -15.26 25.06
CA THR A 137 35.29 -15.39 23.96
C THR A 137 34.64 -16.75 24.04
N LEU A 138 33.31 -16.77 23.94
CA LEU A 138 32.50 -17.99 23.94
C LEU A 138 31.69 -18.11 22.64
N GLY A 139 31.82 -19.23 21.92
CA GLY A 139 30.93 -19.59 20.83
C GLY A 139 29.75 -20.39 21.40
N VAL A 140 28.55 -19.78 21.31
CA VAL A 140 27.31 -20.41 21.77
C VAL A 140 26.44 -20.73 20.57
N ARG A 141 25.94 -21.96 20.48
CA ARG A 141 25.21 -22.54 19.32
C ARG A 141 24.12 -21.65 18.74
N GLN A 142 23.40 -20.92 19.59
CA GLN A 142 22.25 -20.13 19.17
C GLN A 142 22.60 -18.67 18.89
N LEU A 143 23.86 -18.25 19.06
CA LEU A 143 24.29 -16.88 18.82
C LEU A 143 24.94 -16.73 17.44
N PRO A 144 24.76 -15.57 16.78
CA PRO A 144 25.25 -15.31 15.42
C PRO A 144 26.77 -15.10 15.34
N GLY A 145 27.46 -15.16 16.48
CA GLY A 145 28.90 -14.96 16.56
C GLY A 145 29.43 -15.14 17.99
N PRO A 146 30.74 -14.97 18.19
CA PRO A 146 31.34 -15.15 19.50
C PRO A 146 30.89 -14.05 20.49
N LEU A 147 30.47 -14.49 21.67
CA LEU A 147 30.19 -13.64 22.82
C LEU A 147 31.50 -13.29 23.49
N ARG A 148 31.86 -12.03 23.57
CA ARG A 148 33.03 -11.53 24.31
C ARG A 148 32.60 -11.09 25.68
N ILE A 149 33.41 -11.45 26.70
CA ILE A 149 33.18 -11.14 28.12
C ILE A 149 34.40 -10.45 28.66
N ALA A 150 34.24 -9.20 29.10
CA ALA A 150 35.32 -8.40 29.65
C ALA A 150 35.00 -8.02 31.12
N GLY A 151 35.76 -8.61 32.03
CA GLY A 151 35.51 -8.50 33.46
C GLY A 151 34.29 -9.32 33.91
N LEU A 152 34.42 -10.06 34.97
CA LEU A 152 33.34 -10.91 35.48
C LEU A 152 33.42 -10.95 37.01
N SER A 153 32.35 -10.59 37.70
CA SER A 153 32.22 -10.82 39.11
C SER A 153 31.00 -11.72 39.37
N VAL A 154 31.23 -12.87 39.99
CA VAL A 154 30.21 -13.89 40.22
C VAL A 154 30.12 -14.19 41.70
N GLU A 155 28.91 -14.16 42.24
CA GLU A 155 28.58 -14.77 43.52
C GLU A 155 27.65 -15.96 43.30
N ALA A 156 28.03 -17.12 43.86
CA ALA A 156 27.23 -18.35 43.73
C ALA A 156 26.95 -18.95 45.10
N THR A 157 25.71 -19.39 45.28
CA THR A 157 25.20 -20.09 46.45
C THR A 157 24.31 -21.24 46.02
N PRO A 158 23.90 -22.17 46.90
CA PRO A 158 22.91 -23.20 46.52
C PRO A 158 21.57 -22.67 46.00
N ALA A 159 21.23 -21.43 46.38
CA ALA A 159 19.95 -20.82 46.03
C ALA A 159 20.02 -19.94 44.77
N ALA A 160 21.20 -19.32 44.50
CA ALA A 160 21.32 -18.37 43.40
C ALA A 160 22.76 -18.22 42.90
N VAL A 161 22.88 -17.89 41.62
CA VAL A 161 24.12 -17.41 41.00
C VAL A 161 23.90 -16.00 40.53
N THR A 162 24.70 -15.05 41.00
CA THR A 162 24.62 -13.65 40.59
C THR A 162 25.91 -13.25 39.87
N ILE A 163 25.77 -12.77 38.67
CA ILE A 163 26.82 -12.15 37.84
C ILE A 163 26.64 -10.65 37.98
N HIS A 164 27.64 -9.98 38.49
CA HIS A 164 27.64 -8.52 38.70
C HIS A 164 28.30 -7.83 37.51
N ARG A 165 27.82 -6.66 37.14
CA ARG A 165 28.37 -5.67 36.17
C ARG A 165 29.44 -6.21 35.21
N THR A 166 29.06 -7.13 34.39
CA THR A 166 29.93 -7.76 33.40
C THR A 166 29.76 -7.07 32.06
N ALA A 167 30.84 -6.63 31.44
CA ALA A 167 30.80 -6.09 30.09
C ALA A 167 30.78 -7.23 29.09
N VAL A 168 29.76 -7.24 28.26
CA VAL A 168 29.54 -8.24 27.19
C VAL A 168 29.42 -7.57 25.86
N SER A 169 29.91 -8.23 24.79
CA SER A 169 29.68 -7.77 23.43
C SER A 169 29.43 -8.95 22.48
N LEU A 170 28.48 -8.74 21.56
CA LEU A 170 28.08 -9.69 20.54
C LEU A 170 27.87 -8.94 19.23
N LEU A 171 28.60 -9.32 18.17
CA LEU A 171 28.66 -8.56 16.91
C LEU A 171 29.08 -7.09 17.21
N ASP A 172 28.21 -6.14 16.88
CA ASP A 172 28.38 -4.70 17.13
C ASP A 172 27.50 -4.16 18.29
N ALA A 173 26.90 -5.07 19.07
CA ALA A 173 26.21 -4.73 20.30
C ALA A 173 27.16 -4.87 21.52
N SER A 174 26.98 -3.99 22.47
CA SER A 174 27.71 -4.02 23.75
C SER A 174 26.80 -3.65 24.93
N ALA A 175 27.02 -4.27 26.06
CA ALA A 175 26.28 -4.00 27.27
C ALA A 175 27.09 -4.26 28.53
N VAL A 176 26.79 -3.51 29.60
CA VAL A 176 27.25 -3.82 30.96
C VAL A 176 26.06 -4.39 31.72
N ALA A 177 26.08 -5.71 31.90
CA ALA A 177 24.95 -6.47 32.43
C ALA A 177 25.22 -7.05 33.82
N SER A 178 24.15 -7.19 34.60
CA SER A 178 24.11 -8.01 35.81
C SER A 178 22.98 -9.03 35.65
N VAL A 179 23.25 -10.29 36.03
CA VAL A 179 22.28 -11.40 35.89
C VAL A 179 22.24 -12.19 37.20
N THR A 180 21.05 -12.50 37.68
CA THR A 180 20.82 -13.42 38.76
C THR A 180 20.02 -14.62 38.25
N LEU A 181 20.56 -15.83 38.46
CA LEU A 181 19.92 -17.09 38.24
C LEU A 181 19.47 -17.67 39.57
N ASP A 182 18.22 -17.99 39.73
CA ASP A 182 17.66 -18.58 40.95
C ASP A 182 16.65 -19.69 40.65
N ASP A 183 16.08 -20.30 41.67
CA ASP A 183 15.03 -21.29 41.61
C ASP A 183 15.38 -22.58 40.81
N PHE A 184 16.63 -23.05 41.00
CA PHE A 184 17.14 -24.22 40.26
C PHE A 184 16.33 -25.52 40.47
N LYS A 185 15.56 -25.64 41.58
CA LYS A 185 14.75 -26.80 41.88
C LYS A 185 13.40 -26.81 41.16
N ALA A 186 12.72 -25.67 41.06
CA ALA A 186 11.42 -25.53 40.40
C ALA A 186 11.52 -25.25 38.92
N GLY A 187 12.70 -24.85 38.47
CA GLY A 187 13.02 -24.44 37.08
C GLY A 187 13.77 -23.10 37.09
N PRO A 188 14.92 -23.03 36.42
CA PRO A 188 15.78 -21.85 36.50
C PRO A 188 15.07 -20.59 36.06
N ARG A 189 15.18 -19.52 36.84
CA ARG A 189 14.75 -18.16 36.52
C ARG A 189 15.97 -17.29 36.38
N ALA A 190 16.00 -16.48 35.34
CA ALA A 190 17.00 -15.47 35.08
C ALA A 190 16.39 -14.08 35.24
N ARG A 191 17.02 -13.22 36.01
CA ARG A 191 16.71 -11.79 36.10
C ARG A 191 17.98 -11.00 35.78
N GLY A 192 17.88 -10.12 34.78
CA GLY A 192 18.98 -9.32 34.34
C GLY A 192 18.67 -7.82 34.38
N SER A 193 19.70 -7.04 34.61
CA SER A 193 19.68 -5.60 34.38
C SER A 193 20.89 -5.19 33.56
N ILE A 194 20.72 -4.23 32.70
CA ILE A 194 21.81 -3.62 31.93
C ILE A 194 21.97 -2.19 32.46
N ALA A 195 23.16 -1.81 32.86
CA ALA A 195 23.41 -0.44 33.30
C ALA A 195 23.43 0.52 32.12
N GLU A 196 24.07 0.08 31.02
CA GLU A 196 24.17 0.77 29.76
C GLU A 196 24.38 -0.25 28.66
N GLY A 197 23.85 0.04 27.47
CA GLY A 197 24.00 -0.84 26.30
C GLY A 197 23.86 -0.07 25.01
N THR A 198 24.52 -0.58 23.97
CA THR A 198 24.41 -0.10 22.60
C THR A 198 24.08 -1.26 21.67
N ILE A 199 23.16 -1.05 20.75
CA ILE A 199 22.83 -2.01 19.68
C ILE A 199 23.23 -1.38 18.36
N GLY A 200 24.11 -2.08 17.63
CA GLY A 200 24.52 -1.71 16.30
C GLY A 200 23.70 -2.40 15.20
N GLU A 201 24.06 -2.14 13.96
CA GLU A 201 23.31 -2.59 12.79
C GLU A 201 23.31 -4.11 12.62
N LYS A 202 24.47 -4.77 12.85
CA LYS A 202 24.61 -6.22 12.65
C LYS A 202 23.78 -7.03 13.66
N PHE A 203 23.82 -6.60 14.92
CA PHE A 203 23.02 -7.24 15.96
C PHE A 203 21.53 -7.03 15.73
N LEU A 204 21.12 -5.80 15.36
CA LEU A 204 19.72 -5.51 15.05
C LEU A 204 19.23 -6.34 13.85
N ALA A 205 20.01 -6.46 12.79
CA ALA A 205 19.66 -7.25 11.61
C ALA A 205 19.44 -8.74 11.97
N TRP A 206 20.24 -9.30 12.87
CA TRP A 206 20.03 -10.66 13.37
C TRP A 206 18.72 -10.78 14.17
N VAL A 207 18.48 -9.87 15.10
CA VAL A 207 17.24 -9.86 15.90
C VAL A 207 16.01 -9.66 15.00
N TRP A 208 16.14 -8.82 13.96
CA TRP A 208 15.06 -8.53 13.02
C TRP A 208 14.62 -9.75 12.21
N GLN A 209 15.55 -10.67 11.90
CA GLN A 209 15.23 -11.95 11.26
C GLN A 209 14.39 -12.88 12.14
N LEU A 210 14.50 -12.75 13.45
CA LEU A 210 13.71 -13.54 14.42
C LEU A 210 12.30 -12.98 14.64
N ALA A 211 12.08 -11.69 14.31
CA ALA A 211 10.80 -11.02 14.40
C ALA A 211 10.28 -10.74 12.98
N PRO A 212 9.18 -11.38 12.50
CA PRO A 212 8.68 -11.22 11.13
C PRO A 212 7.98 -9.86 10.93
N LEU A 213 8.75 -8.78 11.06
CA LEU A 213 8.30 -7.42 10.83
C LEU A 213 8.80 -6.91 9.47
N PRO A 214 8.02 -6.10 8.75
CA PRO A 214 8.47 -5.51 7.49
C PRO A 214 9.69 -4.61 7.65
N ASP A 215 10.64 -4.66 6.71
CA ASP A 215 11.90 -3.87 6.72
C ASP A 215 11.70 -2.37 6.89
N ARG A 216 10.56 -1.83 6.47
CA ARG A 216 10.23 -0.41 6.63
C ARG A 216 10.10 0.04 8.09
N PHE A 217 9.92 -0.89 9.03
CA PHE A 217 9.86 -0.60 10.46
C PHE A 217 11.18 -0.87 11.19
N GLU A 218 12.26 -1.17 10.44
CA GLU A 218 13.59 -1.35 11.01
C GLU A 218 14.04 -0.09 11.75
N PRO A 219 14.40 -0.19 13.05
CA PRO A 219 14.85 0.95 13.82
C PRO A 219 16.16 1.54 13.30
N ALA A 220 16.35 2.83 13.50
CA ALA A 220 17.62 3.49 13.23
C ALA A 220 18.68 3.04 14.26
N THR A 221 19.92 2.85 13.80
CA THR A 221 21.06 2.48 14.65
C THR A 221 22.12 3.57 14.62
N PRO A 222 22.94 3.74 15.69
CA PRO A 222 22.97 2.95 16.93
C PRO A 222 21.81 3.27 17.88
N ILE A 223 21.37 2.24 18.62
CA ILE A 223 20.35 2.35 19.65
C ILE A 223 21.05 2.30 21.01
N ARG A 224 20.82 3.31 21.85
CA ARG A 224 21.29 3.31 23.24
C ARG A 224 20.17 2.79 24.15
N ILE A 225 20.48 1.81 24.98
CA ILE A 225 19.54 1.23 25.92
C ILE A 225 19.98 1.63 27.31
N ALA A 226 19.10 2.31 28.03
CA ALA A 226 19.34 2.73 29.39
C ALA A 226 18.53 1.88 30.38
N ALA A 227 19.21 1.31 31.36
CA ALA A 227 18.66 0.60 32.51
C ALA A 227 17.57 -0.45 32.18
N PRO A 228 17.71 -1.29 31.12
CA PRO A 228 16.75 -2.35 30.86
C PRO A 228 16.79 -3.39 31.97
N ARG A 229 15.58 -3.89 32.31
CA ARG A 229 15.40 -5.06 33.17
C ARG A 229 14.90 -6.19 32.29
N ILE A 230 15.57 -7.31 32.39
CA ILE A 230 15.23 -8.51 31.64
C ILE A 230 14.97 -9.64 32.63
N SER A 231 13.85 -10.35 32.47
CA SER A 231 13.60 -11.56 33.24
C SER A 231 13.16 -12.70 32.30
N TRP A 232 13.58 -13.89 32.65
CA TRP A 232 13.24 -15.11 31.91
C TRP A 232 13.06 -16.27 32.88
N SER A 233 12.15 -17.17 32.57
CA SER A 233 11.98 -18.45 33.25
C SER A 233 11.85 -19.56 32.23
N ARG A 234 12.26 -20.77 32.57
CA ARG A 234 12.16 -21.93 31.67
C ARG A 234 10.71 -22.16 31.27
N GLY A 235 10.42 -22.14 29.95
CA GLY A 235 9.07 -22.27 29.40
C GLY A 235 8.18 -21.04 29.57
N GLY A 236 8.68 -19.94 30.14
CA GLY A 236 7.98 -18.68 30.30
C GLY A 236 8.41 -17.61 29.30
N ALA A 237 7.74 -16.48 29.36
CA ALA A 237 8.08 -15.31 28.54
C ALA A 237 9.44 -14.71 28.92
N VAL A 238 10.13 -14.14 27.94
CA VAL A 238 11.19 -13.17 28.16
C VAL A 238 10.52 -11.82 28.37
N GLU A 239 10.65 -11.28 29.59
CA GLU A 239 10.11 -9.99 29.96
C GLU A 239 11.18 -8.92 29.86
N VAL A 240 10.90 -7.81 29.21
CA VAL A 240 11.85 -6.70 29.01
C VAL A 240 11.19 -5.37 29.37
N GLN A 241 11.83 -4.63 30.26
CA GLN A 241 11.51 -3.22 30.53
C GLN A 241 12.76 -2.40 30.20
N ALA A 242 12.65 -1.50 29.24
CA ALA A 242 13.79 -0.72 28.76
C ALA A 242 13.41 0.72 28.43
N SER A 243 14.36 1.63 28.57
CA SER A 243 14.33 2.93 27.95
C SER A 243 15.33 2.94 26.80
N VAL A 244 14.84 3.22 25.61
CA VAL A 244 15.59 3.22 24.35
C VAL A 244 15.75 4.66 23.91
N GLN A 245 16.97 5.10 23.63
CA GLN A 245 17.27 6.42 23.10
C GLN A 245 17.86 6.28 21.70
N PHE A 246 17.31 7.04 20.77
CA PHE A 246 17.81 7.18 19.40
C PHE A 246 18.69 8.42 19.29
N ASP A 247 19.66 8.43 18.40
CA ASP A 247 20.61 9.55 18.23
C ASP A 247 19.91 10.89 17.90
N ALA A 248 18.72 10.86 17.32
CA ALA A 248 17.92 12.04 17.02
C ALA A 248 17.17 12.64 18.24
N GLY A 249 17.43 12.18 19.45
CA GLY A 249 16.85 12.71 20.68
C GLY A 249 15.49 12.13 21.06
N ALA A 250 14.94 11.23 20.26
CA ALA A 250 13.72 10.51 20.60
C ALA A 250 13.98 9.46 21.68
N ALA A 251 13.10 9.38 22.68
CA ALA A 251 13.17 8.38 23.73
C ALA A 251 11.90 7.53 23.71
N VAL A 252 12.06 6.21 23.76
CA VAL A 252 10.99 5.24 23.87
C VAL A 252 11.19 4.39 25.12
N THR A 253 10.23 4.38 26.03
CA THR A 253 10.21 3.39 27.10
C THR A 253 9.33 2.23 26.69
N VAL A 254 9.81 0.99 26.88
CA VAL A 254 9.08 -0.20 26.49
C VAL A 254 8.99 -1.18 27.65
N ASP A 255 7.80 -1.77 27.80
CA ASP A 255 7.52 -2.92 28.65
C ASP A 255 6.91 -4.00 27.77
N LEU A 256 7.65 -5.08 27.54
CA LEU A 256 7.21 -6.14 26.62
C LEU A 256 7.48 -7.54 27.20
N GLY A 257 6.65 -8.48 26.80
CA GLY A 257 6.83 -9.92 26.96
C GLY A 257 6.98 -10.59 25.61
N TRP A 258 7.89 -11.54 25.51
CA TRP A 258 8.09 -12.32 24.29
C TRP A 258 8.12 -13.82 24.60
N VAL A 259 7.41 -14.61 23.81
CA VAL A 259 7.51 -16.06 23.74
C VAL A 259 7.62 -16.45 22.25
N PRO A 260 8.16 -17.64 21.91
CA PRO A 260 8.14 -18.10 20.53
C PRO A 260 6.72 -18.05 19.94
N GLY A 261 6.54 -17.26 18.86
CA GLY A 261 5.23 -17.08 18.20
C GLY A 261 4.32 -15.98 18.78
N ALA A 262 4.69 -15.32 19.88
CA ALA A 262 3.90 -14.21 20.43
C ALA A 262 4.76 -13.08 21.00
N LEU A 263 4.35 -11.86 20.72
CA LEU A 263 4.93 -10.62 21.27
C LEU A 263 3.83 -9.81 21.95
N ASP A 264 4.04 -9.41 23.18
CA ASP A 264 3.15 -8.57 23.98
C ASP A 264 3.87 -7.31 24.42
N ILE A 265 3.70 -6.22 23.69
CA ILE A 265 4.15 -4.88 24.11
C ILE A 265 3.03 -4.30 24.98
N ARG A 266 3.13 -4.51 26.29
CA ARG A 266 2.13 -4.03 27.26
C ARG A 266 2.06 -2.52 27.30
N ARG A 267 3.21 -1.88 27.09
CA ARG A 267 3.32 -0.43 27.07
C ARG A 267 4.59 0.00 26.34
N ALA A 268 4.44 0.86 25.35
CA ALA A 268 5.52 1.64 24.78
C ALA A 268 5.13 3.11 24.84
N THR A 269 5.93 3.93 25.51
CA THR A 269 5.72 5.38 25.56
C THR A 269 6.77 6.08 24.73
N PHE A 270 6.32 6.98 23.88
CA PHE A 270 7.17 7.78 23.02
C PHE A 270 7.12 9.25 23.45
N LYS A 271 8.26 9.84 23.81
CA LYS A 271 8.35 11.24 24.24
C LYS A 271 9.55 11.92 23.60
N ASP A 272 9.35 13.06 22.94
CA ASP A 272 10.41 13.86 22.31
C ASP A 272 10.20 15.37 22.41
N GLY A 273 9.42 15.86 23.34
CA GLY A 273 9.07 17.28 23.49
C GLY A 273 7.91 17.76 22.61
N ARG A 274 7.58 17.05 21.51
CA ARG A 274 6.40 17.29 20.67
C ARG A 274 5.40 16.16 20.76
N SER A 275 5.88 14.92 20.81
CA SER A 275 5.08 13.71 20.92
C SER A 275 4.96 13.27 22.37
N ASP A 276 3.77 12.91 22.77
CA ASP A 276 3.46 12.19 24.00
C ASP A 276 2.43 11.13 23.66
N ALA A 277 2.91 9.95 23.31
CA ALA A 277 2.08 8.85 22.86
C ALA A 277 2.39 7.56 23.62
N GLU A 278 1.35 6.79 23.88
CA GLU A 278 1.39 5.46 24.44
C GLU A 278 0.85 4.45 23.44
N LEU A 279 1.60 3.39 23.20
CA LEU A 279 1.22 2.26 22.37
C LEU A 279 1.29 0.97 23.18
N ALA A 280 0.25 0.15 23.11
CA ALA A 280 0.30 -1.25 23.50
C ALA A 280 -0.01 -2.10 22.28
N LEU A 281 0.68 -3.23 22.11
CA LEU A 281 0.55 -4.08 20.95
C LEU A 281 0.75 -5.55 21.34
N ARG A 282 -0.20 -6.38 21.01
CA ARG A 282 -0.13 -7.83 21.19
C ARG A 282 -0.23 -8.55 19.84
N VAL A 283 0.77 -9.34 19.55
CA VAL A 283 0.85 -10.11 18.31
C VAL A 283 0.90 -11.59 18.66
N THR A 284 -0.03 -12.35 18.16
CA THR A 284 -0.07 -13.83 18.26
C THR A 284 -0.49 -14.38 16.90
N ASP A 285 -0.39 -15.69 16.68
CA ASP A 285 -0.69 -16.38 15.41
C ASP A 285 -1.83 -15.76 14.59
N GLY A 286 -1.48 -14.75 13.76
CA GLY A 286 -2.43 -14.06 12.90
C GLY A 286 -3.30 -12.99 13.57
N LEU A 287 -3.27 -12.85 14.90
CA LEU A 287 -4.02 -11.84 15.65
C LEU A 287 -3.10 -10.67 16.06
N LEU A 288 -3.52 -9.46 15.74
CA LEU A 288 -2.87 -8.22 16.14
C LEU A 288 -3.87 -7.38 16.94
N GLU A 289 -3.62 -7.22 18.22
CA GLU A 289 -4.39 -6.34 19.10
C GLU A 289 -3.54 -5.13 19.47
N GLY A 290 -4.10 -3.94 19.44
CA GLY A 290 -3.37 -2.73 19.75
C GLY A 290 -4.21 -1.65 20.42
N ARG A 291 -3.51 -0.80 21.17
CA ARG A 291 -4.05 0.43 21.73
C ARG A 291 -3.06 1.55 21.50
N HIS A 292 -3.56 2.65 21.01
CA HIS A 292 -2.84 3.92 20.91
C HIS A 292 -3.57 4.97 21.76
N ALA A 293 -2.84 5.81 22.47
CA ALA A 293 -3.38 6.99 23.15
C ALA A 293 -2.35 8.12 23.11
N GLY A 294 -2.81 9.35 22.99
CA GLY A 294 -1.96 10.55 22.98
C GLY A 294 -1.73 11.14 21.60
N SER A 295 -0.63 11.84 21.42
CA SER A 295 -0.26 12.51 20.17
C SER A 295 1.14 12.10 19.71
N LEU A 296 1.27 11.79 18.40
CA LEU A 296 2.51 11.34 17.80
C LEU A 296 2.80 12.16 16.53
N PHE A 297 3.95 12.82 16.49
CA PHE A 297 4.41 13.55 15.30
C PHE A 297 5.23 12.63 14.39
N GLY A 298 4.99 12.76 13.10
CA GLY A 298 5.64 11.91 12.11
C GLY A 298 7.16 12.09 12.06
N THR A 299 7.66 13.31 12.29
CA THR A 299 9.10 13.58 12.39
C THR A 299 9.77 12.82 13.52
N SER A 300 9.05 12.59 14.62
CA SER A 300 9.53 11.82 15.75
C SER A 300 9.66 10.33 15.42
N ILE A 301 8.70 9.78 14.65
CA ILE A 301 8.78 8.39 14.16
C ILE A 301 9.95 8.23 13.18
N ALA A 302 10.12 9.20 12.28
CA ALA A 302 11.17 9.15 11.28
C ALA A 302 12.57 9.11 11.88
N ALA A 303 12.78 9.83 13.00
CA ALA A 303 14.02 9.81 13.72
C ALA A 303 14.37 8.42 14.33
N ALA A 304 13.33 7.61 14.56
CA ALA A 304 13.47 6.28 15.14
C ALA A 304 13.57 5.15 14.10
N LEU A 305 13.31 5.41 12.80
CA LEU A 305 13.28 4.40 11.75
C LEU A 305 14.38 4.62 10.71
N LYS A 306 15.10 3.54 10.35
CA LYS A 306 16.26 3.56 9.42
C LYS A 306 15.89 4.00 8.00
N ARG A 307 14.75 3.57 7.49
CA ARG A 307 14.36 3.74 6.08
C ARG A 307 13.18 4.68 5.87
N ALA A 308 12.64 5.26 6.93
CA ALA A 308 11.52 6.18 6.80
C ALA A 308 12.02 7.55 6.32
N LYS A 309 11.48 8.00 5.18
CA LYS A 309 11.45 9.43 4.92
C LYS A 309 10.57 10.06 6.00
N PRO A 310 10.96 11.22 6.57
CA PRO A 310 10.21 11.79 7.66
C PRO A 310 8.75 12.03 7.23
N PRO A 311 7.76 11.29 7.76
CA PRO A 311 6.38 11.68 7.59
C PRO A 311 6.23 13.03 8.28
N THR A 312 5.45 13.92 7.70
CA THR A 312 5.07 15.20 8.32
C THR A 312 3.78 15.01 9.11
N GLY A 313 3.40 16.01 9.90
CA GLY A 313 2.11 16.05 10.57
C GLY A 313 2.05 15.26 11.88
N PHE A 314 0.86 15.16 12.43
CA PHE A 314 0.63 14.47 13.68
C PHE A 314 -0.62 13.58 13.64
N VAL A 315 -0.66 12.57 14.52
CA VAL A 315 -1.82 11.76 14.84
C VAL A 315 -2.08 11.85 16.34
N GLY A 316 -3.29 12.23 16.73
CA GLY A 316 -3.69 12.31 18.13
C GLY A 316 -5.02 11.58 18.37
N GLY A 317 -5.27 11.21 19.62
CA GLY A 317 -6.49 10.54 20.03
C GLY A 317 -6.24 9.24 20.78
N ASP A 318 -7.27 8.43 20.88
CA ASP A 318 -7.22 7.09 21.42
C ASP A 318 -7.85 6.12 20.43
N LEU A 319 -7.18 4.99 20.22
CA LEU A 319 -7.62 3.94 19.33
C LEU A 319 -7.28 2.58 19.92
N ARG A 320 -8.26 1.70 20.02
CA ARG A 320 -8.08 0.27 20.25
C ARG A 320 -8.44 -0.46 18.98
N PHE A 321 -7.65 -1.47 18.62
CA PHE A 321 -7.93 -2.24 17.41
C PHE A 321 -7.55 -3.70 17.60
N THR A 322 -8.29 -4.55 16.92
CA THR A 322 -8.03 -5.98 16.78
C THR A 322 -8.08 -6.32 15.31
N ILE A 323 -6.99 -6.84 14.76
CA ILE A 323 -6.92 -7.30 13.38
C ILE A 323 -6.67 -8.79 13.39
N ASP A 324 -7.66 -9.58 12.95
CA ASP A 324 -7.55 -11.02 12.80
C ASP A 324 -7.29 -11.35 11.31
N ARG A 325 -6.06 -11.76 11.02
CA ARG A 325 -5.62 -12.08 9.65
C ARG A 325 -6.20 -13.41 9.15
N LEU A 326 -6.57 -14.31 10.05
CA LEU A 326 -7.16 -15.60 9.72
C LEU A 326 -8.67 -15.50 9.62
N ASN A 327 -9.29 -14.60 10.39
CA ASN A 327 -10.71 -14.34 10.35
C ASN A 327 -11.00 -12.84 10.33
N PRO A 328 -11.02 -12.22 9.12
CA PRO A 328 -11.25 -10.77 8.97
C PRO A 328 -12.54 -10.26 9.62
N ARG A 329 -13.52 -11.13 9.84
CA ARG A 329 -14.78 -10.77 10.53
C ARG A 329 -14.58 -10.43 12.01
N ARG A 330 -13.46 -10.82 12.62
CA ARG A 330 -13.10 -10.47 14.00
C ARG A 330 -12.29 -9.18 14.11
N THR A 331 -11.96 -8.56 12.97
CA THR A 331 -11.29 -7.26 12.98
C THR A 331 -12.23 -6.20 13.54
N SER A 332 -11.80 -5.48 14.55
CA SER A 332 -12.57 -4.41 15.21
C SER A 332 -11.64 -3.25 15.54
N ALA A 333 -12.23 -2.07 15.68
CA ALA A 333 -11.54 -0.90 16.18
C ALA A 333 -12.53 -0.03 16.97
N SER A 334 -12.05 0.58 18.04
CA SER A 334 -12.86 1.50 18.85
C SER A 334 -12.01 2.67 19.35
N GLY A 335 -12.57 3.85 19.31
CA GLY A 335 -11.90 5.07 19.75
C GLY A 335 -12.12 6.25 18.82
N HIS A 336 -11.29 7.27 19.02
CA HIS A 336 -11.33 8.49 18.25
C HIS A 336 -9.91 8.88 17.81
N LEU A 337 -9.75 9.25 16.54
CA LEU A 337 -8.46 9.59 15.98
C LEU A 337 -8.57 10.87 15.16
N LYS A 338 -7.67 11.79 15.43
CA LYS A 338 -7.47 13.02 14.65
C LYS A 338 -6.06 13.03 14.07
N GLY A 339 -5.94 13.52 12.87
CA GLY A 339 -4.64 13.70 12.22
C GLY A 339 -4.62 14.94 11.35
N GLU A 340 -3.45 15.55 11.22
CA GLU A 340 -3.24 16.72 10.36
C GLU A 340 -1.89 16.63 9.66
N ALA A 341 -1.88 17.05 8.39
CA ALA A 341 -0.69 17.16 7.55
C ALA A 341 0.14 15.87 7.44
N LEU A 342 -0.52 14.69 7.42
CA LEU A 342 0.13 13.40 7.35
C LEU A 342 0.56 13.09 5.90
N ASP A 343 1.84 12.89 5.66
CA ASP A 343 2.35 12.37 4.38
C ASP A 343 2.59 10.86 4.52
N LEU A 344 1.74 10.07 3.88
CA LEU A 344 1.79 8.62 3.91
C LEU A 344 2.57 8.01 2.73
N ALA A 345 3.10 8.82 1.81
CA ALA A 345 3.73 8.35 0.58
C ALA A 345 4.86 7.35 0.84
N ALA A 346 5.68 7.61 1.86
CA ALA A 346 6.78 6.72 2.23
C ALA A 346 6.31 5.39 2.85
N LEU A 347 5.15 5.37 3.52
CA LEU A 347 4.60 4.20 4.20
C LEU A 347 3.86 3.25 3.25
N ILE A 348 3.07 3.81 2.32
CA ILE A 348 2.18 3.02 1.45
C ILE A 348 2.66 2.92 0.01
N GLY A 349 3.71 3.67 -0.38
CA GLY A 349 4.26 3.68 -1.74
C GLY A 349 3.44 4.45 -2.78
N TYR A 350 2.40 5.19 -2.35
CA TYR A 350 1.55 6.04 -3.17
C TYR A 350 1.59 7.49 -2.68
N PRO A 351 1.47 8.50 -3.54
CA PRO A 351 1.53 9.92 -3.16
C PRO A 351 0.24 10.37 -2.47
N LEU A 352 -0.03 9.80 -1.29
CA LEU A 352 -1.20 10.09 -0.46
C LEU A 352 -0.81 10.98 0.72
N LYS A 353 -1.45 12.13 0.82
CA LYS A 353 -1.36 13.05 1.96
C LYS A 353 -2.74 13.19 2.59
N ILE A 354 -2.79 13.14 3.91
CA ILE A 354 -4.00 13.44 4.67
C ILE A 354 -3.79 14.83 5.27
N GLU A 355 -4.51 15.83 4.76
CA GLU A 355 -4.45 17.20 5.28
C GLU A 355 -5.08 17.29 6.66
N ARG A 356 -6.23 16.65 6.82
CA ARG A 356 -6.95 16.50 8.08
C ARG A 356 -7.73 15.22 8.08
N ILE A 357 -7.82 14.57 9.23
CA ILE A 357 -8.72 13.44 9.46
C ILE A 357 -9.32 13.54 10.87
N ASP A 358 -10.61 13.34 10.96
CA ASP A 358 -11.37 13.17 12.20
C ASP A 358 -12.26 11.95 12.04
N LEU A 359 -11.91 10.89 12.74
CA LEU A 359 -12.64 9.63 12.68
C LEU A 359 -12.92 9.10 14.10
N ALA A 360 -14.06 8.48 14.23
CA ALA A 360 -14.43 7.69 15.39
C ALA A 360 -14.71 6.25 14.94
N THR A 361 -14.45 5.30 15.81
CA THR A 361 -14.76 3.90 15.56
C THR A 361 -15.25 3.23 16.82
N ASP A 362 -16.22 2.33 16.66
CA ASP A 362 -16.84 1.56 17.72
C ASP A 362 -17.19 0.14 17.23
N ASP A 363 -17.91 -0.62 18.01
CA ASP A 363 -18.32 -1.99 17.64
C ASP A 363 -19.26 -2.01 16.42
N ALA A 364 -19.98 -0.89 16.15
CA ALA A 364 -20.87 -0.75 15.00
C ALA A 364 -20.12 -0.44 13.70
N GLY A 365 -18.92 0.15 13.80
CA GLY A 365 -18.12 0.45 12.63
C GLY A 365 -17.16 1.63 12.75
N LEU A 366 -16.79 2.16 11.60
CA LEU A 366 -15.91 3.32 11.44
C LEU A 366 -16.73 4.51 10.95
N HIS A 367 -16.63 5.62 11.65
CA HIS A 367 -17.32 6.88 11.37
C HIS A 367 -16.31 7.95 10.99
N VAL A 368 -16.19 8.26 9.72
CA VAL A 368 -15.37 9.35 9.21
C VAL A 368 -16.18 10.63 9.22
N ARG A 369 -15.97 11.47 10.25
CA ARG A 369 -16.63 12.78 10.33
C ARG A 369 -16.18 13.69 9.22
N GLU A 370 -14.86 13.72 9.00
CA GLU A 370 -14.23 14.43 7.90
C GLU A 370 -12.82 13.90 7.68
N ALA A 371 -12.50 13.59 6.44
CA ALA A 371 -11.13 13.34 6.02
C ALA A 371 -10.84 14.15 4.76
N THR A 372 -9.93 15.11 4.84
CA THR A 372 -9.42 15.83 3.66
C THR A 372 -8.14 15.15 3.23
N VAL A 373 -8.17 14.61 2.05
CA VAL A 373 -7.10 13.79 1.48
C VAL A 373 -6.62 14.44 0.19
N SER A 374 -5.32 14.44 -0.02
CA SER A 374 -4.69 14.84 -1.28
C SER A 374 -3.99 13.63 -1.90
N TRP A 375 -4.46 13.19 -3.06
CA TRP A 375 -3.86 12.12 -3.83
C TRP A 375 -3.32 12.66 -5.15
N ALA A 376 -2.02 12.53 -5.37
CA ALA A 376 -1.35 13.12 -6.53
C ALA A 376 -1.74 14.59 -6.73
N GLU A 377 -1.66 15.38 -5.63
CA GLU A 377 -2.01 16.80 -5.55
C GLU A 377 -3.50 17.14 -5.74
N GLN A 378 -4.36 16.13 -5.87
CA GLN A 378 -5.81 16.33 -5.99
C GLN A 378 -6.46 16.21 -4.62
N ARG A 379 -7.13 17.28 -4.24
CA ARG A 379 -7.81 17.37 -2.95
C ARG A 379 -9.19 16.74 -3.00
N MET A 380 -9.51 15.91 -2.03
CA MET A 380 -10.80 15.25 -1.87
C MET A 380 -11.21 15.28 -0.40
N THR A 381 -12.49 15.47 -0.15
CA THR A 381 -13.08 15.39 1.20
C THR A 381 -13.98 14.18 1.26
N LEU A 382 -13.69 13.28 2.19
CA LEU A 382 -14.45 12.07 2.47
C LEU A 382 -15.21 12.22 3.79
N ARG A 383 -16.47 11.87 3.81
CA ARG A 383 -17.34 11.72 5.01
C ARG A 383 -18.14 10.44 4.88
N GLY A 384 -18.48 9.81 5.99
CA GLY A 384 -19.34 8.64 5.94
C GLY A 384 -19.01 7.57 6.95
N ASP A 385 -19.69 6.46 6.79
CA ASP A 385 -19.66 5.33 7.70
C ASP A 385 -19.26 4.05 6.99
N LEU A 386 -18.48 3.22 7.68
CA LEU A 386 -18.24 1.84 7.31
C LEU A 386 -18.79 0.96 8.43
N LYS A 387 -20.01 0.47 8.26
CA LYS A 387 -20.71 -0.33 9.26
C LYS A 387 -20.36 -1.79 9.16
N ARG A 388 -20.24 -2.44 10.30
CA ARG A 388 -20.04 -3.88 10.38
C ARG A 388 -21.41 -4.56 10.47
N THR A 389 -21.67 -5.50 9.56
CA THR A 389 -22.88 -6.34 9.59
C THR A 389 -22.51 -7.82 9.56
N GLU A 390 -23.47 -8.69 9.84
CA GLU A 390 -23.28 -10.14 9.75
C GLU A 390 -22.90 -10.61 8.34
N SER A 391 -23.41 -9.91 7.31
CA SER A 391 -23.11 -10.19 5.90
C SER A 391 -21.80 -9.59 5.40
N GLY A 392 -21.09 -8.78 6.23
CA GLY A 392 -19.84 -8.11 5.86
C GLY A 392 -19.88 -6.60 6.08
N PRO A 393 -18.82 -5.89 5.69
CA PRO A 393 -18.74 -4.42 5.84
C PRO A 393 -19.67 -3.71 4.83
N VAL A 394 -20.42 -2.74 5.33
CA VAL A 394 -21.32 -1.88 4.55
C VAL A 394 -20.83 -0.44 4.61
N ILE A 395 -20.50 0.12 3.44
CA ILE A 395 -20.06 1.51 3.31
C ILE A 395 -21.23 2.43 2.97
N ASP A 396 -21.29 3.60 3.62
CA ASP A 396 -22.14 4.71 3.25
C ASP A 396 -21.30 5.99 3.33
N ALA A 397 -20.81 6.45 2.18
CA ALA A 397 -19.81 7.51 2.13
C ALA A 397 -20.14 8.56 1.06
N GLN A 398 -19.69 9.78 1.34
CA GLN A 398 -19.72 10.90 0.41
C GLN A 398 -18.29 11.37 0.15
N LEU A 399 -17.95 11.51 -1.13
CA LEU A 399 -16.69 12.02 -1.63
C LEU A 399 -16.94 13.31 -2.40
N ASP A 400 -16.37 14.41 -1.94
CA ASP A 400 -16.44 15.73 -2.56
C ASP A 400 -15.05 16.12 -3.08
N SER A 401 -14.96 16.64 -4.31
CA SER A 401 -13.70 17.06 -4.92
C SER A 401 -13.87 18.28 -5.81
N PRO A 402 -13.00 19.30 -5.75
CA PRO A 402 -12.99 20.40 -6.73
C PRO A 402 -12.53 19.95 -8.11
N GLY A 403 -11.86 18.80 -8.23
CA GLY A 403 -11.46 18.24 -9.50
C GLY A 403 -10.69 16.93 -9.38
N ILE A 404 -10.99 16.00 -10.25
CA ILE A 404 -10.35 14.68 -10.30
C ILE A 404 -9.69 14.51 -11.68
N ASN A 405 -8.37 14.35 -11.70
CA ASN A 405 -7.62 13.97 -12.89
C ASN A 405 -7.29 12.47 -12.82
N LEU A 406 -8.00 11.68 -13.61
CA LEU A 406 -7.85 10.23 -13.62
C LEU A 406 -6.47 9.76 -14.12
N ASP A 407 -5.81 10.57 -14.98
CA ASP A 407 -4.48 10.22 -15.50
C ASP A 407 -3.41 10.31 -14.41
N ALA A 408 -3.56 11.24 -13.46
CA ALA A 408 -2.66 11.40 -12.32
C ALA A 408 -2.87 10.34 -11.23
N LEU A 409 -4.05 9.73 -11.17
CA LEU A 409 -4.37 8.64 -10.23
C LEU A 409 -3.85 7.29 -10.69
N ALA A 410 -3.45 7.15 -11.96
CA ALA A 410 -2.88 5.91 -12.46
C ALA A 410 -1.56 5.60 -11.74
N PRO A 411 -1.31 4.34 -11.33
CA PRO A 411 -0.04 3.97 -10.72
C PRO A 411 1.11 4.29 -11.69
N PRO A 412 2.25 4.82 -11.18
CA PRO A 412 3.41 5.10 -12.03
C PRO A 412 3.82 3.81 -12.75
N LYS A 413 3.91 3.88 -14.08
CA LYS A 413 4.39 2.74 -14.87
C LYS A 413 5.80 2.38 -14.37
N PRO A 414 6.10 1.11 -14.08
CA PRO A 414 7.43 0.71 -13.68
C PRO A 414 8.42 1.14 -14.76
N LYS A 415 9.45 1.90 -14.36
CA LYS A 415 10.58 2.27 -15.21
C LYS A 415 11.50 1.06 -15.43
N THR A 416 11.00 0.02 -16.05
CA THR A 416 11.81 -1.10 -16.53
C THR A 416 11.75 -1.10 -18.06
N ALA A 417 12.95 -1.22 -18.63
CA ALA A 417 13.24 -1.19 -20.04
C ALA A 417 12.34 -2.11 -20.85
N ALA A 418 12.11 -1.70 -22.08
CA ALA A 418 11.35 -2.34 -23.13
C ALA A 418 11.58 -3.87 -23.24
N GLU A 419 10.72 -4.65 -22.61
CA GLU A 419 10.34 -5.94 -23.15
C GLU A 419 9.07 -5.76 -23.97
N PRO A 420 9.00 -6.30 -25.20
CA PRO A 420 7.78 -6.24 -26.00
C PRO A 420 6.64 -6.90 -25.22
N PRO A 421 5.42 -6.35 -25.28
CA PRO A 421 4.30 -6.89 -24.55
C PRO A 421 4.13 -8.37 -24.92
N PRO A 422 3.98 -9.28 -23.94
CA PRO A 422 3.71 -10.67 -24.25
C PRO A 422 2.41 -10.74 -25.04
N LYS A 423 2.42 -11.50 -26.14
CA LYS A 423 1.21 -11.80 -26.92
C LYS A 423 0.11 -12.22 -25.96
N PRO A 424 -1.13 -11.72 -26.11
CA PRO A 424 -2.23 -12.11 -25.25
C PRO A 424 -2.36 -13.63 -25.27
N ALA A 425 -2.12 -14.26 -24.14
CA ALA A 425 -2.38 -15.68 -23.98
C ALA A 425 -3.86 -15.91 -24.20
N ALA A 426 -4.19 -16.65 -25.23
CA ALA A 426 -5.54 -17.13 -25.46
C ALA A 426 -5.98 -17.94 -24.23
N GLY A 427 -6.92 -17.42 -23.42
CA GLY A 427 -7.47 -18.12 -22.25
C GLY A 427 -7.29 -17.47 -20.90
N GLY A 428 -6.77 -16.25 -20.80
CA GLY A 428 -6.71 -15.52 -19.52
C GLY A 428 -8.11 -15.22 -18.98
N LYS A 429 -8.47 -15.81 -17.83
CA LYS A 429 -9.64 -15.38 -17.05
C LYS A 429 -9.51 -13.89 -16.83
N GLY A 430 -10.38 -13.08 -17.42
CA GLY A 430 -10.28 -11.64 -17.46
C GLY A 430 -10.17 -11.04 -16.05
N VAL A 431 -9.58 -9.84 -15.95
CA VAL A 431 -9.44 -9.05 -14.70
C VAL A 431 -10.77 -8.94 -13.96
N ALA A 432 -11.90 -8.94 -14.67
CA ALA A 432 -13.25 -8.93 -14.11
C ALA A 432 -13.55 -10.14 -13.20
N SER A 433 -12.98 -11.32 -13.43
CA SER A 433 -13.25 -12.50 -12.59
C SER A 433 -12.54 -12.48 -11.22
N ARG A 434 -11.58 -11.58 -11.01
CA ARG A 434 -10.85 -11.41 -9.73
C ARG A 434 -11.49 -10.40 -8.79
N LEU A 435 -12.43 -9.60 -9.27
CA LEU A 435 -13.09 -8.56 -8.47
C LEU A 435 -14.30 -9.09 -7.69
N TRP A 436 -14.83 -10.24 -8.07
CA TRP A 436 -16.05 -10.78 -7.48
C TRP A 436 -15.77 -12.01 -6.61
N PRO A 437 -16.47 -12.16 -5.44
CA PRO A 437 -17.45 -11.22 -4.87
C PRO A 437 -16.78 -9.95 -4.32
N LEU A 438 -17.50 -8.83 -4.31
CA LEU A 438 -17.00 -7.58 -3.74
C LEU A 438 -16.83 -7.74 -2.23
N PRO A 439 -15.71 -7.26 -1.65
CA PRO A 439 -15.45 -7.40 -0.22
C PRO A 439 -16.26 -6.42 0.65
N VAL A 440 -16.90 -5.44 0.02
CA VAL A 440 -17.66 -4.36 0.66
C VAL A 440 -18.96 -4.14 -0.10
N THR A 441 -20.06 -3.94 0.61
CA THR A 441 -21.35 -3.52 0.06
C THR A 441 -21.72 -2.11 0.53
N GLY A 442 -22.72 -1.49 -0.08
CA GLY A 442 -23.23 -0.17 0.36
C GLY A 442 -23.22 0.88 -0.74
N ARG A 443 -23.11 2.15 -0.35
CA ARG A 443 -23.25 3.29 -1.25
C ARG A 443 -22.10 4.27 -1.09
N ILE A 444 -21.65 4.83 -2.21
CA ILE A 444 -20.68 5.93 -2.28
C ILE A 444 -21.25 7.03 -3.18
N ALA A 445 -21.52 8.20 -2.63
CA ALA A 445 -21.90 9.38 -3.38
C ALA A 445 -20.65 10.19 -3.73
N LEU A 446 -20.47 10.50 -5.02
CA LEU A 446 -19.39 11.34 -5.53
C LEU A 446 -19.95 12.65 -6.03
N ARG A 447 -19.36 13.76 -5.60
CA ARG A 447 -19.57 15.09 -6.16
C ARG A 447 -18.22 15.69 -6.54
N ALA A 448 -18.08 16.09 -7.79
CA ALA A 448 -16.87 16.75 -8.27
C ALA A 448 -17.23 17.91 -9.19
N ASP A 449 -16.53 19.04 -9.03
CA ASP A 449 -16.72 20.18 -9.95
C ASP A 449 -16.26 19.79 -11.35
N SER A 450 -15.27 18.89 -11.46
CA SER A 450 -14.86 18.32 -12.74
C SER A 450 -14.13 16.98 -12.58
N VAL A 451 -14.26 16.12 -13.58
CA VAL A 451 -13.45 14.91 -13.77
C VAL A 451 -12.77 14.99 -15.13
N GLN A 452 -11.46 14.84 -15.16
CA GLN A 452 -10.65 14.93 -16.37
C GLN A 452 -9.94 13.62 -16.68
N ARG A 453 -9.93 13.26 -17.98
CA ARG A 453 -9.11 12.16 -18.52
C ARG A 453 -8.56 12.55 -19.88
N GLY A 454 -7.24 12.65 -20.00
CA GLY A 454 -6.61 13.21 -21.18
C GLY A 454 -7.11 14.63 -21.45
N ARG A 455 -7.64 14.87 -22.67
CA ARG A 455 -8.24 16.15 -23.06
C ARG A 455 -9.70 16.33 -22.62
N TYR A 456 -10.37 15.27 -22.21
CA TYR A 456 -11.78 15.31 -21.88
C TYR A 456 -12.00 15.74 -20.44
N ARG A 457 -12.83 16.77 -20.27
CA ARG A 457 -13.24 17.26 -18.97
C ARG A 457 -14.76 17.22 -18.87
N VAL A 458 -15.24 16.43 -17.91
CA VAL A 458 -16.65 16.33 -17.56
C VAL A 458 -16.89 17.23 -16.35
N ALA A 459 -17.85 18.14 -16.42
CA ALA A 459 -18.12 19.13 -15.37
C ALA A 459 -19.55 19.69 -15.47
N PRO A 460 -20.34 19.76 -14.37
CA PRO A 460 -20.09 19.12 -13.08
C PRO A 460 -20.28 17.61 -13.12
N VAL A 461 -19.89 16.89 -12.08
CA VAL A 461 -20.12 15.45 -11.91
C VAL A 461 -20.81 15.19 -10.57
N ALA A 462 -21.97 14.53 -10.64
CA ALA A 462 -22.63 13.93 -9.48
C ALA A 462 -22.99 12.48 -9.82
N ALA A 463 -22.49 11.56 -8.99
CA ALA A 463 -22.65 10.14 -9.20
C ALA A 463 -22.89 9.39 -7.88
N THR A 464 -23.66 8.33 -7.95
CA THR A 464 -23.89 7.40 -6.85
C THR A 464 -23.45 6.00 -7.28
N LEU A 465 -22.51 5.41 -6.55
CA LEU A 465 -22.05 4.03 -6.71
C LEU A 465 -22.68 3.16 -5.63
N ALA A 466 -23.55 2.24 -6.01
CA ALA A 466 -24.08 1.20 -5.15
C ALA A 466 -23.31 -0.10 -5.36
N LEU A 467 -22.84 -0.69 -4.28
CA LEU A 467 -22.05 -1.93 -4.26
C LEU A 467 -22.85 -3.04 -3.58
N GLU A 468 -23.04 -4.12 -4.29
CA GLU A 468 -23.63 -5.36 -3.80
C GLU A 468 -22.62 -6.49 -3.99
N GLU A 469 -22.80 -7.60 -3.33
CA GLU A 469 -21.82 -8.71 -3.35
C GLU A 469 -21.39 -9.13 -4.77
N ARG A 470 -22.32 -9.15 -5.71
CA ARG A 470 -22.09 -9.58 -7.11
C ARG A 470 -22.51 -8.56 -8.16
N ARG A 471 -22.76 -7.33 -7.76
CA ARG A 471 -23.23 -6.25 -8.63
C ARG A 471 -22.65 -4.91 -8.16
N ALA A 472 -22.19 -4.11 -9.10
CA ALA A 472 -21.88 -2.70 -8.87
C ALA A 472 -22.72 -1.86 -9.82
N HIS A 473 -23.47 -0.92 -9.29
CA HIS A 473 -24.34 -0.02 -10.02
C HIS A 473 -23.87 1.41 -9.83
N LEU A 474 -23.47 2.06 -10.92
CA LEU A 474 -23.11 3.48 -10.96
C LEU A 474 -24.24 4.26 -11.62
N ASP A 475 -24.82 5.19 -10.90
CA ASP A 475 -25.73 6.18 -11.43
C ASP A 475 -25.01 7.54 -11.53
N LEU A 476 -24.79 8.00 -12.75
CA LEU A 476 -24.20 9.31 -13.06
C LEU A 476 -25.35 10.29 -13.34
N GLU A 477 -25.80 10.96 -12.30
CA GLU A 477 -26.97 11.84 -12.33
C GLU A 477 -26.69 13.15 -13.09
N GLN A 478 -25.49 13.69 -12.89
CA GLN A 478 -25.05 14.92 -13.52
C GLN A 478 -23.67 14.72 -14.15
N ALA A 479 -23.60 14.96 -15.45
CA ALA A 479 -22.36 14.98 -16.18
C ALA A 479 -22.54 15.83 -17.44
N GLN A 480 -21.62 16.75 -17.68
CA GLN A 480 -21.61 17.51 -18.94
C GLN A 480 -20.22 17.39 -19.56
N LEU A 481 -20.19 16.98 -20.82
CA LEU A 481 -18.99 16.93 -21.64
C LEU A 481 -19.20 17.80 -22.87
N CYS A 482 -18.36 18.84 -23.03
CA CYS A 482 -18.42 19.73 -24.19
C CYS A 482 -19.79 20.40 -24.40
N GLY A 483 -20.50 20.73 -23.31
CA GLY A 483 -21.86 21.28 -23.36
C GLY A 483 -22.98 20.25 -23.54
N ILE A 484 -22.63 18.95 -23.68
CA ILE A 484 -23.58 17.85 -23.82
C ILE A 484 -23.83 17.23 -22.45
N SER A 485 -25.08 17.15 -22.05
CA SER A 485 -25.50 16.46 -20.82
C SER A 485 -25.49 14.95 -21.07
N LEU A 486 -24.86 14.20 -20.16
CA LEU A 486 -24.58 12.77 -20.26
C LEU A 486 -24.99 11.99 -19.00
N PRO A 487 -26.20 12.11 -18.47
CA PRO A 487 -26.62 11.21 -17.40
C PRO A 487 -26.61 9.77 -17.91
N LEU A 488 -26.03 8.88 -17.11
CA LEU A 488 -25.92 7.47 -17.46
C LEU A 488 -26.02 6.55 -16.24
N THR A 489 -26.48 5.34 -16.46
CA THR A 489 -26.37 4.25 -15.52
C THR A 489 -25.44 3.19 -16.07
N LEU A 490 -24.55 2.67 -15.22
CA LEU A 490 -23.66 1.57 -15.54
C LEU A 490 -23.83 0.47 -14.49
N GLU A 491 -24.07 -0.72 -14.95
CA GLU A 491 -24.15 -1.91 -14.14
C GLU A 491 -23.03 -2.87 -14.51
N ALA A 492 -22.24 -3.27 -13.52
CA ALA A 492 -21.18 -4.26 -13.67
C ALA A 492 -21.53 -5.52 -12.89
N THR A 493 -21.43 -6.67 -13.54
CA THR A 493 -21.65 -8.00 -12.95
C THR A 493 -20.51 -8.94 -13.37
N PRO A 494 -20.37 -10.12 -12.76
CA PRO A 494 -19.41 -11.14 -13.24
C PRO A 494 -19.57 -11.53 -14.71
N GLN A 495 -20.75 -11.34 -15.29
CA GLN A 495 -21.10 -11.70 -16.66
C GLN A 495 -20.71 -10.62 -17.67
N GLY A 496 -20.70 -9.35 -17.28
CA GLY A 496 -20.40 -8.24 -18.16
C GLY A 496 -20.88 -6.89 -17.64
N LEU A 497 -20.94 -5.94 -18.55
CA LEU A 497 -21.36 -4.57 -18.30
C LEU A 497 -22.68 -4.29 -19.00
N SER A 498 -23.54 -3.48 -18.39
CA SER A 498 -24.71 -2.85 -19.01
C SER A 498 -24.59 -1.35 -18.84
N VAL A 499 -24.77 -0.60 -19.90
CA VAL A 499 -24.72 0.87 -19.88
C VAL A 499 -25.98 1.41 -20.53
N SER A 500 -26.62 2.39 -19.89
CA SER A 500 -27.74 3.14 -20.45
C SER A 500 -27.50 4.63 -20.25
N ALA A 501 -27.63 5.43 -21.28
CA ALA A 501 -27.36 6.85 -21.27
C ALA A 501 -28.44 7.67 -21.98
N ARG A 502 -28.83 8.80 -21.39
CA ARG A 502 -29.70 9.81 -21.99
C ARG A 502 -28.88 11.04 -22.29
N ILE A 503 -28.57 11.25 -23.55
CA ILE A 503 -27.67 12.31 -24.01
C ILE A 503 -28.53 13.47 -24.49
N ALA A 504 -28.26 14.67 -24.04
CA ALA A 504 -29.00 15.84 -24.45
C ALA A 504 -28.11 17.09 -24.55
N ALA A 505 -28.40 17.87 -25.59
CA ALA A 505 -27.90 19.26 -25.68
C ALA A 505 -29.03 20.14 -26.23
N GLN A 506 -29.09 21.37 -25.73
CA GLN A 506 -30.12 22.33 -26.18
C GLN A 506 -29.45 23.67 -26.53
N LYS A 507 -29.67 24.14 -27.75
CA LYS A 507 -29.18 25.42 -28.28
C LYS A 507 -27.68 25.62 -28.03
N GLN A 508 -26.89 24.56 -28.17
CA GLN A 508 -25.43 24.63 -28.01
C GLN A 508 -24.75 24.96 -29.34
N GLN A 509 -23.51 25.51 -29.23
CA GLN A 509 -22.70 25.82 -30.41
C GLN A 509 -21.99 24.54 -30.89
N LEU A 510 -22.27 24.09 -32.11
CA LEU A 510 -21.73 22.84 -32.66
C LEU A 510 -20.21 22.86 -32.80
N GLU A 511 -19.64 24.00 -33.20
CA GLU A 511 -18.19 24.16 -33.32
C GLU A 511 -17.45 23.94 -31.98
N GLN A 512 -18.00 24.43 -30.89
CA GLN A 512 -17.40 24.25 -29.55
C GLN A 512 -17.45 22.77 -29.12
N ALA A 513 -18.60 22.13 -29.32
CA ALA A 513 -18.76 20.73 -29.02
C ALA A 513 -17.86 19.85 -29.92
N ALA A 514 -17.84 20.12 -31.23
CA ALA A 514 -17.01 19.39 -32.18
C ALA A 514 -15.51 19.55 -31.90
N GLN A 515 -15.04 20.76 -31.65
CA GLN A 515 -13.64 21.03 -31.30
C GLN A 515 -13.23 20.33 -29.97
N CYS A 516 -14.10 20.39 -28.98
CA CYS A 516 -13.87 19.73 -27.69
C CYS A 516 -13.79 18.21 -27.84
N LEU A 517 -14.69 17.60 -28.62
CA LEU A 517 -14.75 16.13 -28.80
C LEU A 517 -13.64 15.60 -29.72
N SER A 518 -13.38 16.25 -30.87
CA SER A 518 -12.40 15.77 -31.85
C SER A 518 -10.98 16.26 -31.59
N GLY A 519 -10.82 17.46 -31.00
CA GLY A 519 -9.54 18.16 -30.86
C GLY A 519 -8.99 18.72 -32.18
N GLU A 520 -9.74 18.58 -33.28
CA GLU A 520 -9.35 18.99 -34.61
C GLU A 520 -10.02 20.32 -34.99
N ARG A 521 -9.61 20.92 -36.13
CA ARG A 521 -10.27 22.11 -36.65
C ARG A 521 -11.72 21.81 -36.99
N VAL A 522 -12.58 22.73 -36.61
CA VAL A 522 -14.01 22.66 -36.83
C VAL A 522 -14.32 22.61 -38.31
N VAL A 523 -15.05 21.59 -38.74
CA VAL A 523 -15.50 21.40 -40.13
C VAL A 523 -16.94 21.81 -40.33
N ILE A 524 -17.71 22.02 -39.25
CA ILE A 524 -19.11 22.38 -39.26
C ILE A 524 -19.44 23.28 -38.05
N THR A 525 -20.22 24.33 -38.29
CA THR A 525 -20.69 25.30 -37.27
C THR A 525 -22.20 25.28 -37.20
N GLY A 526 -22.80 25.95 -36.22
CA GLY A 526 -24.23 26.16 -36.07
C GLY A 526 -24.74 25.92 -34.65
N THR A 527 -25.99 26.27 -34.42
CA THR A 527 -26.67 26.00 -33.15
C THR A 527 -27.39 24.65 -33.23
N TYR A 528 -27.13 23.74 -32.26
CA TYR A 528 -27.70 22.41 -32.29
C TYR A 528 -28.50 22.04 -31.06
N ASP A 529 -29.50 21.19 -31.31
CA ASP A 529 -30.25 20.44 -30.31
C ASP A 529 -29.94 18.95 -30.55
N LEU A 530 -29.66 18.21 -29.47
CA LEU A 530 -29.36 16.76 -29.50
C LEU A 530 -30.19 16.03 -28.46
N LYS A 531 -30.77 14.92 -28.82
CA LYS A 531 -31.40 13.93 -27.95
C LYS A 531 -30.97 12.55 -28.36
N ALA A 532 -30.45 11.75 -27.44
CA ALA A 532 -30.16 10.37 -27.71
C ALA A 532 -30.43 9.51 -26.46
N ASP A 533 -31.11 8.42 -26.64
CA ASP A 533 -31.33 7.37 -25.66
C ASP A 533 -30.60 6.13 -26.15
N ILE A 534 -29.49 5.78 -25.51
CA ILE A 534 -28.64 4.68 -25.96
C ILE A 534 -28.41 3.67 -24.84
N SER A 535 -28.36 2.40 -25.20
CA SER A 535 -28.03 1.33 -24.28
C SER A 535 -27.14 0.30 -24.93
N THR A 536 -26.34 -0.38 -24.12
CA THR A 536 -25.52 -1.49 -24.59
C THR A 536 -25.23 -2.45 -23.43
N GLN A 537 -25.05 -3.73 -23.76
CA GLN A 537 -24.71 -4.76 -22.79
C GLN A 537 -23.79 -5.81 -23.39
N GLY A 538 -22.95 -6.43 -22.52
CA GLY A 538 -22.03 -7.48 -22.92
C GLY A 538 -20.66 -7.32 -22.32
N ARG A 539 -19.68 -8.04 -22.84
CA ARG A 539 -18.28 -7.85 -22.49
C ARG A 539 -17.74 -6.56 -23.11
N LEU A 540 -16.70 -6.00 -22.54
CA LEU A 540 -16.15 -4.71 -22.98
C LEU A 540 -15.89 -4.63 -24.51
N ALA A 541 -15.44 -5.71 -25.13
CA ALA A 541 -15.19 -5.79 -26.56
C ALA A 541 -16.48 -5.83 -27.40
N GLU A 542 -17.62 -6.19 -26.80
CA GLU A 542 -18.90 -6.38 -27.48
C GLU A 542 -19.81 -5.14 -27.41
N LEU A 543 -19.51 -4.21 -26.49
CA LEU A 543 -20.36 -3.04 -26.20
C LEU A 543 -20.65 -2.20 -27.44
N ARG A 544 -19.68 -2.00 -28.33
CA ARG A 544 -19.88 -1.24 -29.59
C ARG A 544 -20.83 -1.96 -30.54
N LYS A 545 -20.70 -3.29 -30.64
CA LYS A 545 -21.54 -4.09 -31.52
C LYS A 545 -22.97 -4.18 -30.99
N ASN A 546 -23.13 -4.23 -29.67
CA ASN A 546 -24.43 -4.40 -29.02
C ASN A 546 -25.14 -3.06 -28.72
N LEU A 547 -24.63 -1.95 -29.27
CA LEU A 547 -25.22 -0.63 -29.08
C LEU A 547 -26.63 -0.58 -29.69
N LYS A 548 -27.61 -0.12 -28.89
CA LYS A 548 -29.01 0.05 -29.27
C LYS A 548 -29.49 1.43 -28.81
N GLY A 549 -30.51 1.95 -29.47
CA GLY A 549 -31.17 3.19 -29.08
C GLY A 549 -31.37 4.16 -30.21
N THR A 550 -31.88 5.32 -29.90
CA THR A 550 -32.26 6.37 -30.85
C THR A 550 -31.41 7.61 -30.69
N VAL A 551 -31.18 8.30 -31.80
CA VAL A 551 -30.50 9.60 -31.85
C VAL A 551 -31.34 10.54 -32.73
N HIS A 552 -31.49 11.77 -32.25
CA HIS A 552 -32.06 12.88 -33.01
C HIS A 552 -31.24 14.14 -32.76
N ALA A 553 -30.75 14.72 -33.85
CA ALA A 553 -29.93 15.94 -33.81
C ALA A 553 -30.46 16.92 -34.88
N ASP A 554 -30.72 18.14 -34.44
CA ASP A 554 -31.09 19.27 -35.30
C ASP A 554 -30.04 20.37 -35.18
N VAL A 555 -29.48 20.79 -36.28
CA VAL A 555 -28.53 21.91 -36.36
C VAL A 555 -29.09 23.01 -37.23
N ARG A 556 -28.95 24.26 -36.82
CA ARG A 556 -29.50 25.42 -37.51
C ARG A 556 -28.45 26.49 -37.70
N ASP A 557 -28.61 27.24 -38.78
CA ASP A 557 -27.89 28.50 -39.07
C ASP A 557 -26.36 28.34 -38.99
N GLY A 558 -25.82 27.39 -39.73
CA GLY A 558 -24.41 27.04 -39.68
C GLY A 558 -23.70 27.12 -41.02
N LYS A 559 -22.42 26.69 -40.98
CA LYS A 559 -21.57 26.56 -42.17
C LYS A 559 -20.84 25.23 -42.15
N VAL A 560 -20.63 24.62 -43.29
CA VAL A 560 -19.73 23.48 -43.50
C VAL A 560 -18.44 24.00 -44.13
N MET A 561 -17.32 23.86 -43.42
CA MET A 561 -16.03 24.41 -43.85
C MET A 561 -15.27 23.50 -44.82
N LYS A 562 -15.06 22.24 -44.41
CA LYS A 562 -14.44 21.20 -45.26
C LYS A 562 -15.06 19.86 -44.89
N PHE A 563 -15.83 19.30 -45.79
CA PHE A 563 -16.46 17.99 -45.59
C PHE A 563 -16.43 17.20 -46.88
N ALA A 564 -15.56 16.21 -46.99
CA ALA A 564 -15.29 15.44 -48.18
C ALA A 564 -16.58 14.82 -48.77
N LEU A 565 -17.47 14.29 -47.92
CA LEU A 565 -18.74 13.71 -48.34
C LEU A 565 -19.63 14.74 -49.09
N LEU A 566 -19.82 15.93 -48.53
CA LEU A 566 -20.61 16.98 -49.16
C LEU A 566 -19.96 17.45 -50.48
N GLY A 567 -18.64 17.63 -50.48
CA GLY A 567 -17.88 17.98 -51.68
C GLY A 567 -17.99 16.93 -52.77
N ASN A 568 -17.87 15.66 -52.45
CA ASN A 568 -18.02 14.54 -53.39
C ASN A 568 -19.45 14.44 -53.96
N ILE A 569 -20.48 14.58 -53.11
CA ILE A 569 -21.88 14.61 -53.52
C ILE A 569 -22.14 15.78 -54.50
N LEU A 570 -21.70 16.99 -54.16
CA LEU A 570 -21.93 18.19 -54.99
C LEU A 570 -21.14 18.13 -56.31
N SER A 571 -19.93 17.56 -56.31
CA SER A 571 -19.13 17.41 -57.54
C SER A 571 -19.77 16.44 -58.52
N MET A 572 -20.28 15.30 -58.05
CA MET A 572 -20.94 14.29 -58.89
C MET A 572 -22.23 14.78 -59.51
N THR A 573 -22.93 15.67 -58.88
CA THR A 573 -24.20 16.22 -59.42
C THR A 573 -24.02 17.45 -60.30
N ASN A 574 -22.76 17.86 -60.61
CA ASN A 574 -22.40 19.02 -61.37
C ASN A 574 -22.90 20.38 -60.79
N VAL A 575 -23.35 20.37 -59.54
CA VAL A 575 -23.85 21.55 -58.81
C VAL A 575 -22.74 22.56 -58.59
N THR A 576 -21.48 22.13 -58.59
CA THR A 576 -20.30 23.00 -58.50
C THR A 576 -20.14 23.97 -59.67
N SER A 577 -20.62 23.60 -60.88
CA SER A 577 -20.63 24.54 -62.03
C SER A 577 -21.66 25.66 -61.88
N LEU A 578 -22.79 25.35 -61.22
CA LEU A 578 -23.84 26.33 -60.91
C LEU A 578 -23.43 27.33 -59.82
N MET A 579 -22.52 26.89 -58.93
CA MET A 579 -21.97 27.76 -57.87
C MET A 579 -20.95 28.76 -58.40
N LYS A 580 -20.32 28.52 -59.57
CA LYS A 580 -19.37 29.46 -60.20
C LYS A 580 -20.04 30.68 -60.83
N GLU A 581 -21.33 30.63 -61.18
CA GLU A 581 -22.06 31.71 -61.86
C GLU A 581 -22.94 32.59 -60.96
N GLY A 582 -22.62 32.66 -59.65
CA GLY A 582 -23.30 33.55 -58.69
C GLY A 582 -23.82 32.89 -57.41
N GLY A 583 -23.47 31.60 -57.16
CA GLY A 583 -23.75 30.89 -55.93
C GLY A 583 -22.70 31.11 -54.86
N PRO A 584 -22.94 30.64 -53.61
CA PRO A 584 -21.99 30.71 -52.53
C PRO A 584 -20.71 29.90 -52.87
N ARG A 585 -19.55 30.50 -52.73
CA ARG A 585 -18.25 29.90 -53.05
C ARG A 585 -17.88 28.89 -51.95
N LEU A 586 -17.41 27.70 -52.36
CA LEU A 586 -16.71 26.73 -51.48
C LEU A 586 -15.27 27.23 -51.25
N ASP A 587 -15.14 28.48 -50.74
CA ASP A 587 -13.88 29.08 -50.35
C ASP A 587 -13.62 28.86 -48.82
N ASP A 588 -12.61 29.53 -48.31
CA ASP A 588 -12.24 29.46 -46.89
C ASP A 588 -13.33 29.98 -45.92
N GLN A 589 -14.42 30.59 -46.44
CA GLN A 589 -15.54 31.08 -45.64
C GLN A 589 -16.61 30.02 -45.33
N GLY A 590 -16.54 28.85 -45.95
CA GLY A 590 -17.44 27.70 -45.73
C GLY A 590 -18.79 27.83 -46.45
N PHE A 591 -19.47 26.71 -46.59
CA PHE A 591 -20.79 26.57 -47.26
C PHE A 591 -21.92 26.78 -46.24
N PRO A 592 -22.75 27.83 -46.32
CA PRO A 592 -23.79 28.13 -45.37
C PRO A 592 -24.98 27.18 -45.55
N TYR A 593 -25.63 26.77 -44.48
CA TYR A 593 -26.86 26.02 -44.46
C TYR A 593 -27.85 26.54 -43.40
N ARG A 594 -29.14 26.29 -43.60
CA ARG A 594 -30.21 26.68 -42.69
C ARG A 594 -30.49 25.60 -41.65
N THR A 595 -30.62 24.34 -42.12
CA THR A 595 -30.93 23.21 -41.26
C THR A 595 -30.16 21.97 -41.70
N LEU A 596 -29.72 21.20 -40.68
CA LEU A 596 -29.23 19.84 -40.83
C LEU A 596 -29.91 18.99 -39.75
N THR A 597 -30.66 17.97 -40.15
CA THR A 597 -31.29 17.02 -39.24
C THR A 597 -30.74 15.62 -39.45
N ILE A 598 -30.41 14.93 -38.38
CA ILE A 598 -30.03 13.53 -38.41
C ILE A 598 -30.85 12.81 -37.34
N ALA A 599 -31.64 11.84 -37.74
CA ALA A 599 -32.38 10.96 -36.86
C ALA A 599 -32.20 9.50 -37.26
N GLY A 600 -32.14 8.61 -36.31
CA GLY A 600 -31.98 7.20 -36.56
C GLY A 600 -31.81 6.38 -35.31
N GLN A 601 -31.52 5.10 -35.49
CA GLN A 601 -31.37 4.17 -34.40
C GLN A 601 -30.15 3.27 -34.54
N PHE A 602 -29.56 2.91 -33.40
CA PHE A 602 -28.51 1.92 -33.32
C PHE A 602 -29.11 0.52 -33.24
N GLU A 603 -28.66 -0.37 -34.08
CA GLU A 603 -29.02 -1.77 -34.08
C GLU A 603 -27.90 -2.60 -34.73
N ASP A 604 -27.57 -3.77 -34.19
CA ASP A 604 -26.58 -4.72 -34.74
C ASP A 604 -25.23 -4.10 -35.15
N GLY A 605 -24.71 -3.15 -34.35
CA GLY A 605 -23.44 -2.47 -34.61
C GLY A 605 -23.50 -1.45 -35.75
N ARG A 606 -24.71 -1.02 -36.15
CA ARG A 606 -24.97 -0.02 -37.18
C ARG A 606 -25.81 1.11 -36.61
N PHE A 607 -25.59 2.30 -37.13
CA PHE A 607 -26.51 3.41 -37.02
C PHE A 607 -27.36 3.47 -38.29
N ASN A 608 -28.62 3.12 -38.19
CA ASN A 608 -29.59 3.19 -39.26
C ASN A 608 -30.12 4.63 -39.37
N VAL A 609 -29.73 5.34 -40.41
CA VAL A 609 -30.18 6.70 -40.68
C VAL A 609 -31.59 6.64 -41.22
N GLU A 610 -32.55 6.98 -40.38
CA GLU A 610 -33.98 7.04 -40.73
C GLU A 610 -34.35 8.37 -41.37
N GLU A 611 -33.73 9.46 -40.91
CA GLU A 611 -33.89 10.80 -41.45
C GLU A 611 -32.53 11.52 -41.43
N GLY A 612 -31.99 11.75 -42.64
CA GLY A 612 -30.88 12.65 -42.87
C GLY A 612 -31.38 13.77 -43.78
N SER A 613 -31.34 15.02 -43.32
CA SER A 613 -31.73 16.17 -44.17
C SER A 613 -30.76 17.31 -44.01
N PHE A 614 -30.46 17.97 -45.12
CA PHE A 614 -29.61 19.17 -45.16
C PHE A 614 -30.27 20.17 -46.10
N LEU A 615 -30.47 21.39 -45.63
CA LEU A 615 -31.08 22.47 -46.38
C LEU A 615 -30.21 23.70 -46.39
N SER A 616 -29.86 24.14 -47.58
CA SER A 616 -29.18 25.43 -47.81
C SER A 616 -29.96 26.26 -48.83
N ASP A 617 -29.50 27.48 -49.13
CA ASP A 617 -30.08 28.33 -50.17
C ASP A 617 -29.79 27.80 -51.58
N ALA A 618 -28.81 26.92 -51.75
CA ALA A 618 -28.38 26.38 -53.04
C ALA A 618 -28.77 24.92 -53.27
N VAL A 619 -28.90 24.11 -52.21
CA VAL A 619 -29.16 22.68 -52.36
C VAL A 619 -29.93 22.11 -51.15
N GLY A 620 -30.83 21.19 -51.41
CA GLY A 620 -31.44 20.32 -50.41
C GLY A 620 -30.96 18.89 -50.58
N LEU A 621 -30.67 18.22 -49.49
CA LEU A 621 -30.31 16.81 -49.46
C LEU A 621 -31.25 16.06 -48.52
N ALA A 622 -31.63 14.86 -48.94
CA ALA A 622 -32.27 13.86 -48.06
C ALA A 622 -31.51 12.55 -48.14
N ALA A 623 -31.24 11.93 -47.00
CA ALA A 623 -30.43 10.74 -46.90
C ALA A 623 -31.09 9.66 -46.02
N SER A 624 -30.94 8.41 -46.42
CA SER A 624 -31.26 7.24 -45.57
C SER A 624 -30.30 6.09 -45.85
N GLY A 625 -30.18 5.16 -44.90
CA GLY A 625 -29.29 4.00 -45.01
C GLY A 625 -28.65 3.64 -43.70
N TRP A 626 -27.42 3.17 -43.68
CA TRP A 626 -26.74 2.79 -42.46
C TRP A 626 -25.24 3.14 -42.47
N ILE A 627 -24.68 3.31 -41.26
CA ILE A 627 -23.27 3.53 -40.99
C ILE A 627 -22.86 2.56 -39.88
N SER A 628 -21.82 1.76 -40.10
CA SER A 628 -21.27 0.86 -39.07
C SER A 628 -20.50 1.64 -37.98
N VAL A 629 -20.79 1.34 -36.71
CA VAL A 629 -20.08 1.94 -35.58
C VAL A 629 -18.79 1.19 -35.23
N THR A 630 -18.52 0.06 -35.88
CA THR A 630 -17.33 -0.78 -35.62
C THR A 630 -16.18 -0.49 -36.57
N ASP A 631 -16.42 -0.37 -37.86
CA ASP A 631 -15.44 -0.21 -38.93
C ASP A 631 -15.69 1.03 -39.82
N TYR A 632 -16.68 1.85 -39.48
CA TYR A 632 -17.08 3.07 -40.22
C TYR A 632 -17.52 2.84 -41.65
N SER A 633 -17.75 1.60 -42.05
CA SER A 633 -18.35 1.32 -43.38
C SER A 633 -19.77 1.90 -43.47
N SER A 634 -20.14 2.36 -44.63
CA SER A 634 -21.45 2.99 -44.84
C SER A 634 -22.12 2.52 -46.13
N ARG A 635 -23.42 2.62 -46.13
CA ARG A 635 -24.26 2.52 -47.34
C ARG A 635 -25.46 3.45 -47.18
N LEU A 636 -25.38 4.59 -47.85
CA LEU A 636 -26.47 5.58 -47.83
C LEU A 636 -26.99 5.83 -49.26
N THR A 637 -28.27 6.10 -49.35
CA THR A 637 -28.90 6.70 -50.54
C THR A 637 -29.17 8.16 -50.21
N VAL A 638 -28.71 9.05 -51.06
CA VAL A 638 -28.88 10.51 -50.89
C VAL A 638 -29.59 11.05 -52.08
N LEU A 639 -30.66 11.79 -51.88
CA LEU A 639 -31.40 12.53 -52.90
C LEU A 639 -30.95 14.00 -52.89
N VAL A 640 -30.45 14.49 -54.00
CA VAL A 640 -29.88 15.83 -54.14
C VAL A 640 -30.78 16.71 -55.00
N ALA A 641 -31.26 17.84 -54.50
CA ALA A 641 -32.03 18.84 -55.25
C ALA A 641 -31.33 20.20 -55.28
N PRO A 642 -30.84 20.66 -56.38
CA PRO A 642 -30.32 22.02 -56.55
C PRO A 642 -31.47 23.04 -56.64
N PHE A 643 -31.35 24.19 -55.95
CA PHE A 643 -32.38 25.28 -55.96
C PHE A 643 -32.06 26.43 -56.91
N SER A 644 -31.05 26.35 -57.77
CA SER A 644 -30.71 27.43 -58.69
C SER A 644 -31.76 27.62 -59.77
N ARG A 645 -32.03 28.86 -60.18
CA ARG A 645 -32.95 29.35 -61.22
C ARG A 645 -32.98 28.43 -62.42
N ILE A 646 -34.04 27.59 -62.50
CA ILE A 646 -34.10 26.32 -63.22
C ILE A 646 -34.42 26.49 -64.72
N ASP A 647 -34.76 27.69 -65.19
CA ASP A 647 -35.25 27.84 -66.58
C ASP A 647 -34.20 27.63 -67.67
N GLN A 648 -32.92 27.56 -67.40
CA GLN A 648 -31.87 27.38 -68.40
C GLN A 648 -31.15 26.04 -68.42
N LEU A 649 -31.23 25.21 -67.33
CA LEU A 649 -30.42 24.00 -67.20
C LEU A 649 -31.11 22.72 -67.69
N VAL A 650 -32.42 22.69 -67.77
CA VAL A 650 -33.19 21.50 -68.14
C VAL A 650 -32.94 21.04 -69.62
N ARG A 651 -32.34 21.89 -70.45
CA ARG A 651 -32.10 21.61 -71.88
C ARG A 651 -30.77 20.93 -72.21
N LYS A 652 -29.82 20.73 -71.30
CA LYS A 652 -28.47 20.24 -71.68
C LYS A 652 -27.93 19.01 -70.96
N VAL A 653 -28.67 18.41 -70.00
CA VAL A 653 -28.20 17.22 -69.33
C VAL A 653 -29.28 16.15 -69.42
N PRO A 654 -28.96 14.93 -69.87
CA PRO A 654 -29.87 13.81 -69.78
C PRO A 654 -29.92 13.31 -68.32
N ILE A 655 -30.57 14.10 -67.48
CA ILE A 655 -30.80 13.70 -66.08
C ILE A 655 -32.12 12.94 -66.07
N VAL A 656 -32.03 11.65 -65.81
CA VAL A 656 -33.20 10.84 -65.44
C VAL A 656 -33.58 11.26 -64.01
N GLY A 657 -34.26 12.42 -63.92
CA GLY A 657 -34.70 12.98 -62.64
C GLY A 657 -36.12 12.54 -62.32
N TYR A 658 -36.41 12.30 -61.06
CA TYR A 658 -37.72 12.12 -60.49
C TYR A 658 -38.40 13.51 -60.36
N ILE A 659 -39.54 13.72 -61.00
CA ILE A 659 -40.33 14.94 -60.85
C ILE A 659 -41.23 14.76 -59.64
N VAL A 660 -40.90 15.47 -58.54
CA VAL A 660 -41.75 15.53 -57.33
C VAL A 660 -42.50 16.87 -57.39
N GLY A 661 -43.81 16.82 -57.62
CA GLY A 661 -44.69 18.02 -57.55
C GLY A 661 -44.52 19.06 -58.65
N GLY A 662 -43.99 18.72 -59.81
CA GLY A 662 -44.11 19.51 -61.05
C GLY A 662 -42.96 20.52 -61.29
N THR A 663 -42.02 20.76 -60.45
CA THR A 663 -41.01 21.83 -60.61
C THR A 663 -39.57 21.54 -60.09
N PHE A 664 -39.26 20.39 -59.45
CA PHE A 664 -37.92 20.12 -58.94
C PHE A 664 -37.34 18.81 -59.48
N THR A 665 -36.13 18.89 -60.04
CA THR A 665 -35.37 17.74 -60.50
C THR A 665 -34.40 17.32 -59.39
N SER A 666 -34.53 16.14 -58.82
CA SER A 666 -33.63 15.58 -57.87
C SER A 666 -32.81 14.44 -58.45
N VAL A 667 -31.55 14.31 -58.00
CA VAL A 667 -30.58 13.28 -58.44
C VAL A 667 -30.30 12.33 -57.28
N PRO A 668 -30.60 11.04 -57.42
CA PRO A 668 -30.24 10.04 -56.43
C PRO A 668 -28.76 9.65 -56.58
N VAL A 669 -28.02 9.64 -55.47
CA VAL A 669 -26.62 9.21 -55.39
C VAL A 669 -26.44 8.16 -54.26
N GLY A 670 -25.62 7.17 -54.53
CA GLY A 670 -25.21 6.17 -53.53
C GLY A 670 -23.88 6.58 -52.88
N VAL A 671 -23.84 6.47 -51.58
CA VAL A 671 -22.62 6.69 -50.77
C VAL A 671 -22.25 5.35 -50.14
N SER A 672 -21.03 4.89 -50.36
CA SER A 672 -20.56 3.58 -49.84
C SER A 672 -19.08 3.62 -49.43
N GLY A 673 -18.67 2.63 -48.66
CA GLY A 673 -17.28 2.54 -48.15
C GLY A 673 -17.11 3.25 -46.78
N ASP A 674 -15.90 3.64 -46.48
CA ASP A 674 -15.61 4.37 -45.24
C ASP A 674 -16.26 5.74 -45.25
N ILE A 675 -17.12 6.07 -44.29
CA ILE A 675 -17.84 7.35 -44.24
C ILE A 675 -16.92 8.57 -44.17
N ARG A 676 -15.66 8.41 -43.78
CA ARG A 676 -14.64 9.44 -43.70
C ARG A 676 -14.01 9.77 -45.06
N ASP A 677 -14.01 8.78 -45.99
CA ASP A 677 -13.58 8.91 -47.40
C ASP A 677 -14.46 8.06 -48.31
N PRO A 678 -15.72 8.46 -48.51
CA PRO A 678 -16.72 7.64 -49.15
C PRO A 678 -16.64 7.68 -50.70
N LEU A 679 -16.95 6.54 -51.29
CA LEU A 679 -17.24 6.44 -52.72
C LEU A 679 -18.66 6.93 -52.99
N VAL A 680 -18.81 7.91 -53.87
CA VAL A 680 -20.11 8.45 -54.30
C VAL A 680 -20.35 8.07 -55.75
N VAL A 681 -21.51 7.47 -56.05
CA VAL A 681 -21.89 7.03 -57.40
C VAL A 681 -23.33 7.45 -57.71
N PRO A 682 -23.65 7.85 -58.96
CA PRO A 682 -25.03 8.12 -59.35
C PRO A 682 -25.87 6.84 -59.32
N LEU A 683 -27.10 6.95 -58.86
CA LEU A 683 -28.07 5.85 -58.84
C LEU A 683 -29.20 6.05 -59.84
N GLY A 684 -29.83 4.95 -60.25
CA GLY A 684 -31.03 5.03 -61.06
C GLY A 684 -32.29 5.42 -60.25
N PRO A 685 -33.38 5.86 -60.88
CA PRO A 685 -34.60 6.29 -60.19
C PRO A 685 -35.21 5.22 -59.23
N ALA A 686 -35.02 3.97 -59.57
CA ALA A 686 -35.52 2.84 -58.76
C ALA A 686 -34.90 2.71 -57.39
N ALA A 687 -33.75 3.41 -57.10
CA ALA A 687 -33.10 3.44 -55.82
C ALA A 687 -33.80 4.38 -54.82
N VAL A 688 -34.74 5.21 -55.26
CA VAL A 688 -35.45 6.18 -54.41
C VAL A 688 -36.64 5.50 -53.74
N THR A 689 -36.56 5.38 -52.42
CA THR A 689 -37.62 4.81 -51.60
C THR A 689 -38.68 5.86 -51.22
N SER A 690 -39.87 5.42 -50.83
CA SER A 690 -40.92 6.29 -50.30
C SER A 690 -40.48 7.03 -49.03
N GLN A 691 -39.62 6.42 -48.23
CA GLN A 691 -39.02 7.03 -47.03
C GLN A 691 -38.19 8.26 -47.40
N ILE A 692 -37.27 8.14 -48.34
CA ILE A 692 -36.40 9.25 -48.78
C ILE A 692 -37.21 10.39 -49.41
N LEU A 693 -38.25 10.04 -50.21
CA LEU A 693 -39.16 11.04 -50.73
C LEU A 693 -39.92 11.79 -49.64
N GLY A 694 -40.40 11.08 -48.63
CA GLY A 694 -41.06 11.70 -47.47
C GLY A 694 -40.15 12.63 -46.67
N ILE A 695 -38.87 12.27 -46.46
CA ILE A 695 -37.87 13.14 -45.87
C ILE A 695 -37.68 14.42 -46.72
N PHE A 696 -37.52 14.21 -48.00
CA PHE A 696 -37.29 15.27 -48.95
C PHE A 696 -38.45 16.27 -48.99
N GLU A 697 -39.70 15.80 -49.07
CA GLU A 697 -40.91 16.63 -49.04
C GLU A 697 -41.02 17.45 -47.73
N ARG A 698 -40.77 16.84 -46.59
CA ARG A 698 -40.78 17.55 -45.29
C ARG A 698 -39.70 18.64 -45.22
N THR A 699 -38.49 18.34 -45.74
CA THR A 699 -37.36 19.28 -45.76
C THR A 699 -37.66 20.50 -46.61
N LEU A 700 -38.29 20.34 -47.77
CA LEU A 700 -38.65 21.46 -48.66
C LEU A 700 -39.84 22.30 -48.16
N LYS A 701 -40.77 21.73 -47.42
CA LYS A 701 -41.94 22.44 -46.89
C LYS A 701 -41.61 23.29 -45.63
N LEU A 702 -40.52 23.01 -45.00
CA LEU A 702 -40.05 23.81 -43.82
C LEU A 702 -39.82 25.30 -44.13
N PRO A 703 -39.23 25.74 -45.26
CA PRO A 703 -39.00 27.17 -45.55
C PRO A 703 -40.30 27.96 -45.72
N ALA A 704 -41.35 27.38 -46.30
CA ALA A 704 -42.61 28.06 -46.48
C ALA A 704 -43.34 28.41 -45.18
N LYS A 705 -43.16 27.60 -44.11
CA LYS A 705 -43.69 27.90 -42.78
C LYS A 705 -42.85 28.92 -42.02
N LEU A 706 -41.55 28.99 -42.26
CA LEU A 706 -40.65 29.98 -41.62
C LEU A 706 -40.71 31.35 -42.29
N VAL A 707 -41.24 31.47 -43.49
CA VAL A 707 -41.34 32.70 -44.29
C VAL A 707 -42.75 33.31 -44.22
N ALA A 708 -43.73 32.64 -43.60
CA ALA A 708 -45.04 33.25 -43.34
C ALA A 708 -44.83 34.46 -42.37
N PRO A 709 -45.14 35.66 -42.80
CA PRO A 709 -45.07 36.81 -41.87
C PRO A 709 -46.02 36.51 -40.71
N LEU A 710 -45.58 36.82 -39.49
CA LEU A 710 -46.47 36.98 -38.36
C LEU A 710 -47.52 38.05 -38.73
N GLU A 711 -48.66 37.62 -39.24
CA GLU A 711 -49.82 38.52 -39.37
C GLU A 711 -50.10 39.05 -37.97
N GLY A 712 -49.79 40.30 -37.78
CA GLY A 712 -50.14 41.06 -36.60
C GLY A 712 -51.64 41.06 -36.48
N LYS A 713 -52.16 40.53 -35.38
CA LYS A 713 -53.50 40.80 -34.95
C LYS A 713 -53.57 42.32 -34.67
N GLU A 714 -54.07 43.11 -35.64
CA GLU A 714 -54.61 44.44 -35.34
C GLU A 714 -55.75 44.27 -34.31
N THR A 715 -55.49 44.75 -33.15
CA THR A 715 -56.55 45.11 -32.20
C THR A 715 -57.02 46.48 -32.59
N THR A 716 -58.22 46.59 -33.15
CA THR A 716 -58.98 47.83 -33.34
C THR A 716 -60.11 47.89 -32.32
N PRO A 717 -60.62 49.05 -31.92
CA PRO A 717 -60.74 49.63 -30.60
C PRO A 717 -61.94 49.19 -29.81
#